data_8f6ade5db339eb2268766eb56337601f
#
_entry.id   8f6ade5db339eb2268766eb56337601f
#
_cell.length_a   1.000
_cell.length_b   1.000
_cell.length_c   1.000
_cell.angle_alpha   90.00
_cell.angle_beta   90.00
_cell.angle_gamma   90.00
#
_symmetry.space_group_name_H-M   'P 1'
#
loop_
_entity.id
_entity.type
_entity.pdbx_description
1 polymer ?
#
loop_
_entity_poly.entity_id
_entity_poly.type
_entity_poly.pdbx_seq_one_letter_code
_entity_poly.pdbx_strand_id
1 'polypeptide(L)'
;MSERQKIALSRRSFIAWTSAASVMATLPLSKQLYAATPEEEKAVEQATDAVTQGKWKPVACWHNCGGRCVNKALVVDGVVVRQKTDDVVADSPDFPQQRGCLRGRSQRKQVFGADRLKYPMKRKGWAPGGGDKSLRGRDQWVRISWDEALDIVASESKRIKEKYGNESIWITGGNGVDIQNVYAKAGGFVGDWGTTSWGAWFETPAHLGLLEGFYTFGTNDRFDMRNSQLIVMWGANPAWSSPGSPTYNYYQTKKAGARFISIDPSYTTTAELMDADWYPINPGTDHALALGIMSALLEMDSPDNPLIDWDFLRRCTVGFDENNMPAGADPKGNFKDYLLGTYTGEPKTPEWASNICGLSASDIRKLAREIGGTNRVALLTGWAPARIHNGEGWVQAFSTLGFMTGHMGRPGRMTGVSCHFAAGNNGTRLVMAGASGLPSIPNPVSLKINHNELNRALLEKRFRQRGVGDVDANIQMIIHPFNATLQTRANISQSVEVYRKDVELIVTAAYVPHTCAKYSDIVLPVTTEWEREGTILNPSNREVIIAAVNVTPPLYEARSDQWIAKEIGKRLGIDIDEVFPVSEKQQFFNKLNGATIIGEDGKTTEPLITITQADIDEWQVTGKPQQGRITLNEFLTVGKYQVKRTSGDNYGYIAYEDFIRDPQANPRPTPSGKFEIYCQTLVEKADECGWTKLPPIPEYIPSASGYEASFSDFSKKEKGDYPFQIYNPHYLRRSHSTLDNVPWLREQWPSPIYINASDAKRLGIKHGETVLITSPQGKIVRPALVTQTMKPGVVALPHGSWTNVDEKTGIDMAGADNTLTIQVPTGLGTSGWNTMLCNIEKWHGDQLVPDAAIPQRIIF
;
A
#
# COMPACT_ATOMS: atom_id res chain seq x y z
N MET A 1 -17.57 42.63 -26.65
CA MET A 1 -17.93 41.37 -25.93
C MET A 1 -18.04 40.28 -26.97
N SER A 2 -16.99 39.49 -27.16
CA SER A 2 -16.92 38.40 -28.16
C SER A 2 -17.20 37.07 -27.46
N GLU A 3 -18.23 36.39 -27.92
CA GLU A 3 -18.57 35.04 -27.49
C GLU A 3 -17.42 34.08 -27.79
N ARG A 4 -16.85 33.47 -26.76
CA ARG A 4 -15.98 32.29 -26.90
C ARG A 4 -16.88 31.10 -27.22
N GLN A 5 -16.92 30.67 -28.46
CA GLN A 5 -17.50 29.39 -28.84
C GLN A 5 -16.75 28.25 -28.17
N LYS A 6 -17.49 27.49 -27.37
CA LYS A 6 -17.00 26.24 -26.77
C LYS A 6 -16.97 25.16 -27.84
N ILE A 7 -15.81 24.78 -28.31
CA ILE A 7 -15.64 23.61 -29.18
C ILE A 7 -15.78 22.37 -28.29
N ALA A 8 -16.92 21.71 -28.34
CA ALA A 8 -17.17 20.43 -27.70
C ALA A 8 -16.79 19.31 -28.68
N LEU A 9 -15.56 18.82 -28.59
CA LEU A 9 -15.13 17.64 -29.34
C LEU A 9 -15.86 16.40 -28.79
N SER A 10 -16.54 15.64 -29.65
CA SER A 10 -17.16 14.37 -29.27
C SER A 10 -16.10 13.32 -28.92
N ARG A 11 -16.43 12.34 -28.04
CA ARG A 11 -15.55 11.22 -27.67
C ARG A 11 -15.00 10.45 -28.89
N ARG A 12 -15.80 10.27 -29.93
CA ARG A 12 -15.37 9.60 -31.17
C ARG A 12 -14.33 10.41 -31.94
N SER A 13 -14.49 11.70 -32.01
CA SER A 13 -13.51 12.61 -32.63
C SER A 13 -12.18 12.55 -31.89
N PHE A 14 -12.17 12.61 -30.57
CA PHE A 14 -10.93 12.58 -29.77
C PHE A 14 -10.15 11.24 -29.90
N ILE A 15 -10.84 10.10 -29.94
CA ILE A 15 -10.21 8.79 -30.14
C ILE A 15 -9.70 8.63 -31.55
N ALA A 16 -10.46 9.05 -32.56
CA ALA A 16 -10.01 9.07 -33.96
C ALA A 16 -8.77 9.96 -34.15
N TRP A 17 -8.70 11.08 -33.45
CA TRP A 17 -7.61 12.06 -33.53
C TRP A 17 -6.31 11.56 -32.86
N THR A 18 -6.39 10.89 -31.69
CA THR A 18 -5.22 10.30 -31.07
C THR A 18 -4.66 9.11 -31.82
N SER A 19 -5.51 8.38 -32.54
CA SER A 19 -5.11 7.25 -33.40
C SER A 19 -4.54 7.74 -34.73
N ALA A 20 -5.12 8.75 -35.33
CA ALA A 20 -4.68 9.31 -36.61
C ALA A 20 -3.32 10.01 -36.52
N ALA A 21 -3.04 10.74 -35.41
CA ALA A 21 -1.73 11.37 -35.22
C ALA A 21 -0.59 10.34 -35.04
N SER A 22 -0.88 9.13 -34.60
CA SER A 22 0.10 8.05 -34.49
C SER A 22 0.30 7.29 -35.79
N VAL A 23 -0.69 7.29 -36.69
CA VAL A 23 -0.67 6.58 -37.98
C VAL A 23 -0.18 7.46 -39.11
N MET A 24 -0.37 8.78 -39.06
CA MET A 24 0.09 9.69 -40.14
C MET A 24 1.62 9.82 -40.24
N ALA A 25 2.38 9.31 -39.28
CA ALA A 25 3.84 9.30 -39.37
C ALA A 25 4.41 8.13 -40.22
N THR A 26 3.59 7.18 -40.69
CA THR A 26 4.08 5.93 -41.31
C THR A 26 3.35 5.40 -42.54
N LEU A 27 2.28 6.04 -43.08
CA LEU A 27 1.59 5.52 -44.26
C LEU A 27 1.12 6.62 -45.24
N PRO A 28 1.43 6.52 -46.54
CA PRO A 28 0.92 7.41 -47.61
C PRO A 28 -0.35 6.86 -48.23
N LEU A 29 -1.43 6.63 -47.49
CA LEU A 29 -2.71 6.19 -48.08
C LEU A 29 -3.86 6.48 -47.14
N SER A 30 -4.62 7.52 -47.41
CA SER A 30 -6.07 7.65 -47.22
C SER A 30 -6.53 9.11 -47.12
N LYS A 31 -6.37 9.86 -48.21
CA LYS A 31 -6.99 11.18 -48.35
C LYS A 31 -8.50 11.14 -48.64
N GLN A 32 -9.17 9.99 -48.48
CA GLN A 32 -10.57 9.83 -48.92
C GLN A 32 -11.60 9.33 -47.92
N LEU A 33 -11.31 9.27 -46.63
CA LEU A 33 -12.29 8.69 -45.69
C LEU A 33 -12.94 9.63 -44.64
N TYR A 34 -12.45 10.84 -44.46
CA TYR A 34 -13.15 11.88 -43.66
C TYR A 34 -12.64 13.24 -44.12
N ALA A 35 -13.51 14.01 -44.76
CA ALA A 35 -13.26 15.44 -44.99
C ALA A 35 -13.37 16.15 -43.62
N ALA A 36 -12.23 16.45 -42.99
CA ALA A 36 -12.20 17.33 -41.81
C ALA A 36 -12.63 18.76 -42.25
N THR A 37 -13.35 19.45 -41.43
CA THR A 37 -13.64 20.85 -41.68
C THR A 37 -12.36 21.69 -41.58
N PRO A 38 -12.26 22.86 -42.24
CA PRO A 38 -11.11 23.72 -42.11
C PRO A 38 -10.78 24.13 -40.64
N GLU A 39 -11.78 24.14 -39.77
CA GLU A 39 -11.64 24.42 -38.35
C GLU A 39 -11.03 23.21 -37.61
N GLU A 40 -11.37 21.99 -38.01
CA GLU A 40 -10.81 20.76 -37.48
C GLU A 40 -9.35 20.60 -37.96
N GLU A 41 -9.04 20.89 -39.21
CA GLU A 41 -7.65 20.88 -39.72
C GLU A 41 -6.77 21.90 -39.00
N LYS A 42 -7.25 23.12 -38.76
CA LYS A 42 -6.55 24.15 -38.03
C LYS A 42 -6.35 23.79 -36.55
N ALA A 43 -7.32 23.13 -35.95
CA ALA A 43 -7.19 22.63 -34.57
C ALA A 43 -6.18 21.46 -34.45
N VAL A 44 -6.06 20.61 -35.50
CA VAL A 44 -5.02 19.58 -35.60
C VAL A 44 -3.64 20.22 -35.77
N GLU A 45 -3.53 21.17 -36.66
CA GLU A 45 -2.27 21.88 -36.90
C GLU A 45 -1.80 22.58 -35.61
N GLN A 46 -2.66 23.28 -34.90
CA GLN A 46 -2.35 23.89 -33.60
C GLN A 46 -1.99 22.87 -32.54
N ALA A 47 -2.70 21.72 -32.46
CA ALA A 47 -2.36 20.67 -31.54
C ALA A 47 -1.05 19.98 -31.89
N THR A 48 -0.73 19.85 -33.17
CA THR A 48 0.52 19.27 -33.67
C THR A 48 1.67 20.22 -33.38
N ASP A 49 1.51 21.52 -33.60
CA ASP A 49 2.51 22.54 -33.27
C ASP A 49 2.79 22.62 -31.77
N ALA A 50 1.76 22.57 -30.92
CA ALA A 50 1.95 22.52 -29.47
C ALA A 50 2.71 21.26 -29.02
N VAL A 51 2.47 20.11 -29.66
CA VAL A 51 3.21 18.86 -29.39
C VAL A 51 4.68 18.95 -29.84
N THR A 52 4.94 19.64 -30.92
CA THR A 52 6.33 19.83 -31.45
C THR A 52 7.13 20.88 -30.69
N GLN A 53 6.48 21.86 -30.06
CA GLN A 53 7.12 22.91 -29.24
C GLN A 53 7.30 22.54 -27.76
N GLY A 54 6.60 21.53 -27.28
CA GLY A 54 6.67 21.08 -25.89
C GLY A 54 7.98 20.41 -25.51
N LYS A 55 8.34 20.54 -24.22
CA LYS A 55 9.52 19.85 -23.65
C LYS A 55 9.10 18.63 -22.85
N TRP A 56 9.70 17.48 -23.13
CA TRP A 56 9.56 16.29 -22.31
C TRP A 56 10.38 16.42 -21.03
N LYS A 57 9.69 16.40 -19.87
CA LYS A 57 10.33 16.34 -18.55
C LYS A 57 10.12 14.97 -17.93
N PRO A 58 11.11 14.41 -17.22
CA PRO A 58 10.91 13.20 -16.44
C PRO A 58 10.00 13.50 -15.25
N VAL A 59 9.10 12.56 -14.95
CA VAL A 59 8.21 12.66 -13.82
C VAL A 59 8.13 11.31 -13.11
N ALA A 60 8.21 11.34 -11.79
CA ALA A 60 8.04 10.14 -10.99
C ALA A 60 6.56 9.91 -10.66
N CYS A 61 6.15 8.66 -10.66
CA CYS A 61 4.90 8.26 -10.07
C CYS A 61 5.11 8.09 -8.56
N TRP A 62 4.44 8.92 -7.75
CA TRP A 62 4.60 8.89 -6.28
C TRP A 62 3.57 8.03 -5.53
N HIS A 63 2.70 7.33 -6.26
CA HIS A 63 1.64 6.53 -5.64
C HIS A 63 2.21 5.31 -4.90
N ASN A 64 1.54 4.92 -3.82
CA ASN A 64 1.97 3.84 -2.94
C ASN A 64 1.58 2.44 -3.43
N CYS A 65 1.93 2.09 -4.66
CA CYS A 65 1.71 0.74 -5.20
C CYS A 65 2.99 -0.12 -5.24
N GLY A 66 4.12 0.38 -4.71
CA GLY A 66 5.41 -0.29 -4.75
C GLY A 66 6.18 -0.14 -6.07
N GLY A 67 5.54 0.22 -7.17
CA GLY A 67 6.19 0.42 -8.47
C GLY A 67 7.08 1.66 -8.49
N ARG A 68 6.53 2.81 -8.13
CA ARG A 68 7.17 4.13 -8.24
C ARG A 68 7.94 4.27 -9.55
N CYS A 69 7.19 4.36 -10.65
CA CYS A 69 7.74 4.27 -11.99
C CYS A 69 8.17 5.64 -12.51
N VAL A 70 9.06 5.64 -13.50
CA VAL A 70 9.38 6.82 -14.29
C VAL A 70 8.34 6.97 -15.39
N ASN A 71 7.81 8.17 -15.53
CA ASN A 71 7.02 8.60 -16.67
C ASN A 71 7.69 9.85 -17.27
N LYS A 72 7.23 10.26 -18.44
CA LYS A 72 7.60 11.53 -19.06
C LYS A 72 6.36 12.37 -19.29
N ALA A 73 6.43 13.64 -18.96
CA ALA A 73 5.40 14.64 -19.16
C ALA A 73 5.82 15.61 -20.27
N LEU A 74 4.97 15.78 -21.27
CA LEU A 74 5.13 16.82 -22.27
C LEU A 74 4.55 18.10 -21.73
N VAL A 75 5.40 19.09 -21.49
CA VAL A 75 5.04 20.38 -20.92
C VAL A 75 5.02 21.45 -22.02
N VAL A 76 3.89 22.14 -22.15
CA VAL A 76 3.70 23.30 -23.02
C VAL A 76 3.18 24.42 -22.13
N ASP A 77 3.85 25.55 -22.07
CA ASP A 77 3.46 26.72 -21.27
C ASP A 77 3.09 26.38 -19.81
N GLY A 78 3.88 25.52 -19.17
CA GLY A 78 3.68 25.10 -17.79
C GLY A 78 2.56 24.07 -17.59
N VAL A 79 1.86 23.65 -18.65
CA VAL A 79 0.79 22.66 -18.61
C VAL A 79 1.25 21.33 -19.19
N VAL A 80 0.93 20.23 -18.50
CA VAL A 80 1.21 18.89 -19.02
C VAL A 80 0.11 18.45 -19.98
N VAL A 81 0.42 18.44 -21.26
CA VAL A 81 -0.53 18.08 -22.33
C VAL A 81 -0.54 16.58 -22.63
N ARG A 82 0.55 15.87 -22.37
CA ARG A 82 0.70 14.43 -22.62
C ARG A 82 1.59 13.77 -21.59
N GLN A 83 1.36 12.49 -21.32
CA GLN A 83 2.27 11.64 -20.54
C GLN A 83 2.54 10.34 -21.29
N LYS A 84 3.77 9.83 -21.15
CA LYS A 84 4.17 8.50 -21.59
C LYS A 84 4.97 7.80 -20.51
N THR A 85 5.17 6.49 -20.64
CA THR A 85 6.03 5.71 -19.75
C THR A 85 7.51 5.93 -20.06
N ASP A 86 8.39 5.33 -19.25
CA ASP A 86 9.83 5.33 -19.47
C ASP A 86 10.20 4.75 -20.86
N ASP A 87 10.99 5.49 -21.59
CA ASP A 87 11.54 5.13 -22.90
C ASP A 87 13.03 5.49 -23.01
N VAL A 88 13.69 5.66 -21.85
CA VAL A 88 15.09 6.13 -21.79
C VAL A 88 16.07 5.07 -22.29
N VAL A 89 15.76 3.81 -22.09
CA VAL A 89 16.65 2.71 -22.47
C VAL A 89 15.94 1.74 -23.42
N ALA A 90 16.73 1.04 -24.25
CA ALA A 90 16.23 -0.11 -24.96
C ALA A 90 15.80 -1.19 -23.96
N ASP A 91 14.56 -1.64 -24.07
CA ASP A 91 13.98 -2.59 -23.13
C ASP A 91 14.55 -3.99 -23.29
N SER A 92 15.02 -4.57 -22.20
CA SER A 92 15.46 -5.97 -22.18
C SER A 92 15.13 -6.61 -20.82
N PRO A 93 15.10 -7.94 -20.73
CA PRO A 93 14.91 -8.61 -19.45
C PRO A 93 15.95 -8.26 -18.39
N ASP A 94 17.18 -7.99 -18.80
CA ASP A 94 18.29 -7.70 -17.89
C ASP A 94 18.41 -6.20 -17.55
N PHE A 95 17.94 -5.33 -18.46
CA PHE A 95 17.88 -3.90 -18.25
C PHE A 95 16.49 -3.35 -18.62
N PRO A 96 15.46 -3.67 -17.82
CA PRO A 96 14.08 -3.34 -18.16
C PRO A 96 13.78 -1.86 -18.00
N GLN A 97 12.93 -1.33 -18.89
CA GLN A 97 12.33 -0.01 -18.67
C GLN A 97 11.52 0.03 -17.37
N GLN A 98 11.49 1.18 -16.68
CA GLN A 98 10.70 1.40 -15.48
C GLN A 98 9.25 1.75 -15.85
N ARG A 99 8.46 0.73 -16.16
CA ARG A 99 7.13 0.85 -16.75
C ARG A 99 6.13 1.52 -15.84
N GLY A 100 5.50 2.59 -16.32
CA GLY A 100 4.35 3.23 -15.68
C GLY A 100 3.04 2.63 -16.17
N CYS A 101 2.17 2.25 -15.22
CA CYS A 101 0.81 1.83 -15.53
C CYS A 101 -0.12 3.03 -15.83
N LEU A 102 -1.38 2.75 -16.15
CA LEU A 102 -2.36 3.81 -16.45
C LEU A 102 -2.60 4.76 -15.27
N ARG A 103 -2.52 4.28 -14.02
CA ARG A 103 -2.59 5.15 -12.82
C ARG A 103 -1.51 6.24 -12.86
N GLY A 104 -0.24 5.85 -13.05
CA GLY A 104 0.88 6.80 -13.15
C GLY A 104 0.75 7.75 -14.34
N ARG A 105 0.25 7.28 -15.49
CA ARG A 105 0.01 8.12 -16.67
C ARG A 105 -1.23 9.02 -16.56
N SER A 106 -2.04 8.84 -15.52
CA SER A 106 -3.20 9.68 -15.21
C SER A 106 -2.88 10.83 -14.24
N GLN A 107 -1.65 10.96 -13.74
CA GLN A 107 -1.25 11.99 -12.77
C GLN A 107 -1.60 13.41 -13.26
N ARG A 108 -1.49 13.68 -14.58
CA ARG A 108 -1.89 15.00 -15.11
C ARG A 108 -3.35 15.33 -14.84
N LYS A 109 -4.24 14.33 -14.79
CA LYS A 109 -5.65 14.51 -14.46
C LYS A 109 -5.90 14.69 -12.98
N GLN A 110 -4.96 14.30 -12.16
CA GLN A 110 -4.95 14.55 -10.72
C GLN A 110 -4.40 15.95 -10.41
N VAL A 111 -3.25 16.32 -11.01
CA VAL A 111 -2.62 17.63 -10.79
C VAL A 111 -3.47 18.76 -11.33
N PHE A 112 -3.99 18.65 -12.56
CA PHE A 112 -4.81 19.66 -13.23
C PHE A 112 -6.31 19.31 -13.20
N GLY A 113 -6.75 18.51 -12.22
CA GLY A 113 -8.15 18.11 -12.06
C GLY A 113 -9.05 19.29 -11.71
N ALA A 114 -10.33 19.21 -12.11
CA ALA A 114 -11.32 20.25 -11.79
C ALA A 114 -11.61 20.34 -10.28
N ASP A 115 -11.36 19.26 -9.54
CA ASP A 115 -11.51 19.13 -8.09
C ASP A 115 -10.25 19.47 -7.30
N ARG A 116 -9.23 20.07 -7.97
CA ARG A 116 -8.04 20.58 -7.30
C ARG A 116 -8.41 21.64 -6.28
N LEU A 117 -7.94 21.51 -5.03
CA LEU A 117 -8.07 22.54 -4.00
C LEU A 117 -7.25 23.77 -4.41
N LYS A 118 -7.89 24.94 -4.42
CA LYS A 118 -7.33 26.16 -5.03
C LYS A 118 -6.79 27.14 -4.00
N TYR A 119 -7.44 27.26 -2.86
CA TYR A 119 -7.17 28.24 -1.81
C TYR A 119 -7.54 27.67 -0.45
N PRO A 120 -7.03 28.27 0.65
CA PRO A 120 -7.43 27.88 2.01
C PRO A 120 -8.94 28.07 2.21
N MET A 121 -9.56 27.16 2.94
CA MET A 121 -10.99 27.22 3.20
C MET A 121 -11.29 26.87 4.65
N LYS A 122 -12.36 27.49 5.14
CA LYS A 122 -12.92 27.28 6.47
C LYS A 122 -14.36 26.81 6.35
N ARG A 123 -14.75 25.83 7.16
CA ARG A 123 -16.14 25.42 7.29
C ARG A 123 -16.95 26.60 7.88
N LYS A 124 -18.09 26.95 7.28
CA LYS A 124 -18.89 28.12 7.63
C LYS A 124 -19.36 28.11 9.07
N GLY A 125 -19.81 26.98 9.58
CA GLY A 125 -20.28 26.80 10.95
C GLY A 125 -19.16 26.64 11.98
N TRP A 126 -17.88 26.75 11.60
CA TRP A 126 -16.78 26.70 12.55
C TRP A 126 -16.56 28.06 13.23
N ALA A 127 -16.26 28.01 14.52
CA ALA A 127 -15.80 29.13 15.35
C ALA A 127 -14.75 28.61 16.35
N PRO A 128 -13.95 29.46 17.00
CA PRO A 128 -13.04 29.05 18.07
C PRO A 128 -13.72 28.12 19.10
N GLY A 129 -13.10 27.00 19.41
CA GLY A 129 -13.72 25.92 20.20
C GLY A 129 -14.60 24.94 19.40
N GLY A 130 -14.64 25.07 18.06
CA GLY A 130 -15.24 24.09 17.16
C GLY A 130 -16.56 24.50 16.49
N GLY A 131 -17.30 25.46 17.03
CA GLY A 131 -18.61 25.85 16.51
C GLY A 131 -19.59 24.69 16.48
N ASP A 132 -20.46 24.61 15.44
CA ASP A 132 -21.36 23.47 15.25
C ASP A 132 -20.63 22.31 14.56
N LYS A 133 -20.07 21.41 15.34
CA LYS A 133 -19.29 20.25 14.90
C LYS A 133 -20.15 19.22 14.15
N SER A 134 -21.49 19.19 14.41
CA SER A 134 -22.40 18.27 13.75
C SER A 134 -22.49 18.47 12.23
N LEU A 135 -22.11 19.67 11.76
CA LEU A 135 -22.10 20.01 10.35
C LEU A 135 -20.88 19.50 9.57
N ARG A 136 -19.86 18.93 10.23
CA ARG A 136 -18.71 18.36 9.51
C ARG A 136 -19.14 17.33 8.48
N GLY A 137 -18.64 17.48 7.26
CA GLY A 137 -18.99 16.65 6.11
C GLY A 137 -20.20 17.11 5.31
N ARG A 138 -20.98 18.10 5.79
CA ARG A 138 -22.19 18.63 5.14
C ARG A 138 -22.37 20.14 5.21
N ASP A 139 -21.40 20.85 5.82
CA ASP A 139 -21.41 22.31 5.92
C ASP A 139 -21.02 22.98 4.59
N GLN A 140 -21.28 24.27 4.48
CA GLN A 140 -20.75 25.13 3.42
C GLN A 140 -19.30 25.50 3.74
N TRP A 141 -18.55 25.79 2.69
CA TRP A 141 -17.16 26.21 2.81
C TRP A 141 -16.99 27.68 2.42
N VAL A 142 -16.14 28.38 3.14
CA VAL A 142 -15.81 29.79 2.90
C VAL A 142 -14.31 29.88 2.58
N ARG A 143 -13.98 30.50 1.45
CA ARG A 143 -12.59 30.86 1.15
C ARG A 143 -12.06 31.85 2.18
N ILE A 144 -10.86 31.62 2.68
CA ILE A 144 -10.14 32.51 3.58
C ILE A 144 -8.73 32.78 3.03
N SER A 145 -8.03 33.76 3.57
CA SER A 145 -6.63 33.99 3.23
C SER A 145 -5.71 32.95 3.91
N TRP A 146 -4.48 32.84 3.41
CA TRP A 146 -3.47 32.05 4.08
C TRP A 146 -3.19 32.56 5.49
N ASP A 147 -3.09 33.88 5.68
CA ASP A 147 -2.87 34.46 7.01
C ASP A 147 -3.99 34.10 7.97
N GLU A 148 -5.26 34.27 7.57
CA GLU A 148 -6.40 33.87 8.39
C GLU A 148 -6.35 32.37 8.74
N ALA A 149 -6.05 31.51 7.77
CA ALA A 149 -6.00 30.07 7.98
C ALA A 149 -4.89 29.68 8.98
N LEU A 150 -3.70 30.25 8.82
CA LEU A 150 -2.54 29.97 9.65
C LEU A 150 -2.69 30.55 11.06
N ASP A 151 -3.30 31.75 11.16
CA ASP A 151 -3.60 32.40 12.46
C ASP A 151 -4.63 31.58 13.25
N ILE A 152 -5.66 31.04 12.59
CA ILE A 152 -6.61 30.11 13.21
C ILE A 152 -5.89 28.87 13.72
N VAL A 153 -5.10 28.19 12.89
CA VAL A 153 -4.41 26.96 13.29
C VAL A 153 -3.47 27.22 14.46
N ALA A 154 -2.70 28.31 14.42
CA ALA A 154 -1.74 28.61 15.47
C ALA A 154 -2.42 29.09 16.76
N SER A 155 -3.44 29.95 16.68
CA SER A 155 -4.14 30.46 17.89
C SER A 155 -4.91 29.35 18.60
N GLU A 156 -5.61 28.49 17.83
CA GLU A 156 -6.29 27.33 18.41
C GLU A 156 -5.29 26.30 18.99
N SER A 157 -4.13 26.07 18.33
CA SER A 157 -3.07 25.24 18.88
C SER A 157 -2.60 25.75 20.24
N LYS A 158 -2.37 27.08 20.39
CA LYS A 158 -1.99 27.71 21.65
C LYS A 158 -3.08 27.57 22.71
N ARG A 159 -4.32 27.90 22.35
CA ARG A 159 -5.48 27.81 23.22
C ARG A 159 -5.74 26.39 23.72
N ILE A 160 -5.71 25.41 22.80
CA ILE A 160 -5.93 23.99 23.13
C ILE A 160 -4.80 23.46 24.00
N LYS A 161 -3.54 23.81 23.68
CA LYS A 161 -2.39 23.47 24.50
C LYS A 161 -2.48 24.05 25.89
N GLU A 162 -2.84 25.33 26.03
CA GLU A 162 -2.97 26.01 27.31
C GLU A 162 -4.08 25.39 28.17
N LYS A 163 -5.21 25.04 27.55
CA LYS A 163 -6.38 24.52 28.24
C LYS A 163 -6.29 23.03 28.57
N TYR A 164 -5.69 22.24 27.71
CA TYR A 164 -5.75 20.77 27.77
C TYR A 164 -4.38 20.07 27.74
N GLY A 165 -3.30 20.81 27.52
CA GLY A 165 -1.96 20.25 27.35
C GLY A 165 -1.65 19.76 25.90
N ASN A 166 -0.38 19.46 25.65
CA ASN A 166 0.09 18.96 24.34
C ASN A 166 -0.49 17.59 23.97
N GLU A 167 -0.87 16.80 24.98
CA GLU A 167 -1.49 15.48 24.79
C GLU A 167 -2.92 15.54 24.26
N SER A 168 -3.46 16.74 24.05
CA SER A 168 -4.75 16.96 23.38
C SER A 168 -4.65 17.23 21.87
N ILE A 169 -3.43 17.34 21.34
CA ILE A 169 -3.15 17.54 19.90
C ILE A 169 -2.68 16.21 19.31
N TRP A 170 -3.45 15.67 18.38
CA TRP A 170 -3.07 14.48 17.65
C TRP A 170 -2.70 14.83 16.21
N ILE A 171 -1.50 14.42 15.77
CA ILE A 171 -1.04 14.56 14.38
C ILE A 171 -0.93 13.16 13.78
N THR A 172 -1.74 12.91 12.77
CA THR A 172 -1.79 11.59 12.14
C THR A 172 -0.51 11.32 11.36
N GLY A 173 0.02 10.09 11.48
CA GLY A 173 1.35 9.72 11.01
C GLY A 173 1.50 9.60 9.50
N GLY A 174 2.70 9.20 9.11
CA GLY A 174 3.08 8.75 7.77
C GLY A 174 3.87 9.76 6.95
N ASN A 175 3.29 10.88 6.52
CA ASN A 175 3.96 11.79 5.56
C ASN A 175 4.08 13.24 6.07
N GLY A 176 3.81 13.47 7.35
CA GLY A 176 3.73 14.80 7.95
C GLY A 176 4.96 15.24 8.72
N VAL A 177 6.15 14.74 8.41
CA VAL A 177 7.38 15.00 9.18
C VAL A 177 7.62 16.49 9.41
N ASP A 178 7.35 17.35 8.42
CA ASP A 178 7.58 18.79 8.54
C ASP A 178 6.71 19.43 9.65
N ILE A 179 5.41 19.16 9.63
CA ILE A 179 4.50 19.68 10.65
C ILE A 179 4.71 18.99 12.01
N GLN A 180 5.04 17.70 12.01
CA GLN A 180 5.35 16.94 13.22
C GLN A 180 6.60 17.51 13.92
N ASN A 181 7.66 17.86 13.19
CA ASN A 181 8.86 18.47 13.76
C ASN A 181 8.56 19.83 14.39
N VAL A 182 7.70 20.63 13.78
CA VAL A 182 7.28 21.92 14.35
C VAL A 182 6.52 21.72 15.67
N TYR A 183 5.55 20.80 15.71
CA TYR A 183 4.80 20.53 16.92
C TYR A 183 5.63 19.82 18.00
N ALA A 184 6.56 18.95 17.61
CA ALA A 184 7.52 18.37 18.54
C ALA A 184 8.34 19.47 19.26
N LYS A 185 8.83 20.47 18.49
CA LYS A 185 9.54 21.63 19.04
C LYS A 185 8.62 22.53 19.88
N ALA A 186 7.32 22.60 19.54
CA ALA A 186 6.31 23.37 20.31
C ALA A 186 5.85 22.69 21.62
N GLY A 187 6.46 21.58 22.00
CA GLY A 187 6.18 20.84 23.24
C GLY A 187 5.53 19.48 23.05
N GLY A 188 5.37 19.03 21.82
CA GLY A 188 4.95 17.69 21.47
C GLY A 188 3.48 17.56 21.05
N PHE A 189 3.15 16.35 20.63
CA PHE A 189 1.83 15.94 20.16
C PHE A 189 1.64 14.43 20.38
N VAL A 190 0.39 13.97 20.44
CA VAL A 190 0.08 12.54 20.42
C VAL A 190 0.34 12.01 19.02
N GLY A 191 1.20 10.99 18.92
CA GLY A 191 1.48 10.30 17.67
C GLY A 191 0.52 9.15 17.42
N ASP A 192 0.80 8.37 16.37
CA ASP A 192 0.14 7.09 16.14
C ASP A 192 1.16 5.98 15.89
N TRP A 193 0.70 4.72 15.96
CA TRP A 193 1.52 3.55 15.67
C TRP A 193 0.68 2.38 15.14
N GLY A 194 1.35 1.33 14.70
CA GLY A 194 0.74 0.21 14.01
C GLY A 194 0.64 0.43 12.52
N THR A 195 0.00 -0.48 11.84
CA THR A 195 -0.18 -0.40 10.39
C THR A 195 -1.48 -1.02 9.94
N THR A 196 -2.10 -0.42 8.92
CA THR A 196 -3.18 -1.03 8.14
C THR A 196 -2.66 -1.64 6.83
N SER A 197 -1.40 -1.35 6.47
CA SER A 197 -0.82 -1.67 5.16
C SER A 197 -0.16 -3.05 5.10
N TRP A 198 0.64 -3.40 6.09
CA TRP A 198 1.50 -4.59 6.06
C TRP A 198 0.87 -5.78 6.78
N GLY A 199 -0.16 -5.54 7.59
CA GLY A 199 -0.69 -6.55 8.50
C GLY A 199 0.39 -7.05 9.47
N ALA A 200 0.30 -8.28 9.87
CA ALA A 200 1.25 -8.88 10.83
C ALA A 200 2.70 -9.00 10.29
N TRP A 201 2.94 -8.82 8.99
CA TRP A 201 4.30 -8.72 8.44
C TRP A 201 5.08 -7.49 8.92
N PHE A 202 4.45 -6.56 9.62
CA PHE A 202 5.12 -5.36 10.11
C PHE A 202 6.02 -5.63 11.33
N GLU A 203 5.53 -6.41 12.30
CA GLU A 203 6.24 -6.66 13.57
C GLU A 203 6.74 -8.12 13.66
N THR A 204 5.90 -9.10 13.28
CA THR A 204 6.18 -10.54 13.49
C THR A 204 7.51 -11.03 12.92
N PRO A 205 7.97 -10.62 11.71
CA PRO A 205 9.22 -11.12 11.16
C PRO A 205 10.46 -10.81 12.02
N ALA A 206 10.45 -9.71 12.78
CA ALA A 206 11.55 -9.35 13.67
C ALA A 206 11.77 -10.41 14.77
N HIS A 207 10.66 -10.89 15.34
CA HIS A 207 10.68 -11.88 16.41
C HIS A 207 11.06 -13.26 15.91
N LEU A 208 10.69 -13.59 14.67
CA LEU A 208 11.01 -14.89 14.05
C LEU A 208 12.44 -14.96 13.46
N GLY A 209 13.20 -13.88 13.51
CA GLY A 209 14.52 -13.81 12.88
C GLY A 209 14.51 -13.59 11.37
N LEU A 210 13.37 -13.18 10.79
CA LEU A 210 13.18 -13.06 9.34
C LEU A 210 13.59 -11.70 8.76
N LEU A 211 13.90 -10.68 9.60
CA LEU A 211 14.34 -9.40 9.08
C LEU A 211 15.76 -9.48 8.50
N GLU A 212 15.92 -9.01 7.29
CA GLU A 212 17.18 -8.87 6.62
C GLU A 212 17.19 -7.60 5.76
N GLY A 213 17.88 -6.59 6.25
CA GLY A 213 17.88 -5.27 5.59
C GLY A 213 16.51 -4.57 5.60
N PHE A 214 16.37 -3.58 4.73
CA PHE A 214 15.16 -2.77 4.63
C PHE A 214 14.19 -3.38 3.60
N TYR A 215 13.02 -3.81 4.04
CA TYR A 215 11.98 -4.48 3.22
C TYR A 215 12.37 -5.84 2.61
N THR A 216 13.36 -6.52 3.14
CA THR A 216 13.70 -7.87 2.71
C THR A 216 13.05 -8.88 3.66
N PHE A 217 12.06 -9.59 3.18
CA PHE A 217 11.33 -10.61 3.93
C PHE A 217 11.50 -11.97 3.26
N GLY A 218 12.76 -12.45 3.23
CA GLY A 218 13.07 -13.81 2.83
C GLY A 218 13.04 -14.11 1.34
N THR A 219 13.04 -13.10 0.45
CA THR A 219 13.01 -13.33 -0.99
C THR A 219 14.25 -12.80 -1.69
N ASN A 220 14.64 -13.46 -2.79
CA ASN A 220 15.86 -13.23 -3.53
C ASN A 220 15.69 -12.16 -4.61
N ASP A 221 16.74 -11.84 -5.34
CA ASP A 221 16.66 -10.88 -6.43
C ASP A 221 15.98 -11.48 -7.69
N ARG A 222 15.74 -10.62 -8.67
CA ARG A 222 15.03 -10.98 -9.90
C ARG A 222 15.78 -11.98 -10.80
N PHE A 223 17.10 -12.06 -10.70
CA PHE A 223 17.88 -13.03 -11.46
C PHE A 223 17.78 -14.40 -10.82
N ASP A 224 17.92 -14.48 -9.50
CA ASP A 224 17.80 -15.74 -8.81
C ASP A 224 16.38 -16.30 -8.84
N MET A 225 15.35 -15.44 -8.80
CA MET A 225 13.96 -15.88 -8.93
C MET A 225 13.71 -16.62 -10.26
N ARG A 226 14.43 -16.31 -11.34
CA ARG A 226 14.35 -17.04 -12.63
C ARG A 226 14.92 -18.46 -12.53
N ASN A 227 15.66 -18.78 -11.48
CA ASN A 227 16.16 -20.14 -11.22
C ASN A 227 15.10 -21.05 -10.58
N SER A 228 13.98 -20.50 -10.08
CA SER A 228 12.90 -21.30 -9.50
C SER A 228 12.20 -22.14 -10.57
N GLN A 229 11.78 -23.37 -10.19
CA GLN A 229 11.01 -24.28 -11.04
C GLN A 229 9.50 -24.10 -10.81
N LEU A 230 9.15 -23.76 -9.58
CA LEU A 230 7.78 -23.52 -9.16
C LEU A 230 7.70 -22.20 -8.38
N ILE A 231 6.73 -21.37 -8.75
CA ILE A 231 6.37 -20.15 -8.01
C ILE A 231 4.98 -20.35 -7.42
N VAL A 232 4.85 -20.34 -6.11
CA VAL A 232 3.56 -20.32 -5.42
C VAL A 232 3.24 -18.88 -5.06
N MET A 233 2.21 -18.31 -5.68
CA MET A 233 1.68 -16.97 -5.37
C MET A 233 0.48 -17.11 -4.43
N TRP A 234 0.65 -16.74 -3.17
CA TRP A 234 -0.34 -16.89 -2.14
C TRP A 234 -0.92 -15.54 -1.72
N GLY A 235 -2.20 -15.32 -2.01
CA GLY A 235 -2.89 -14.06 -1.73
C GLY A 235 -2.27 -12.86 -2.42
N ALA A 236 -1.86 -13.01 -3.70
CA ALA A 236 -1.08 -12.02 -4.42
C ALA A 236 -1.55 -11.82 -5.86
N ASN A 237 -1.87 -10.56 -6.21
CA ASN A 237 -2.26 -10.17 -7.56
C ASN A 237 -1.44 -8.95 -8.03
N PRO A 238 -0.13 -9.09 -8.31
CA PRO A 238 0.71 -7.98 -8.76
C PRO A 238 0.21 -7.33 -10.06
N ALA A 239 -0.48 -8.04 -10.96
CA ALA A 239 -1.07 -7.45 -12.16
C ALA A 239 -2.09 -6.34 -11.86
N TRP A 240 -2.70 -6.34 -10.68
CA TRP A 240 -3.57 -5.26 -10.22
C TRP A 240 -2.90 -4.34 -9.20
N SER A 241 -2.19 -4.89 -8.22
CA SER A 241 -1.55 -4.09 -7.17
C SER A 241 -0.36 -3.29 -7.69
N SER A 242 0.50 -3.90 -8.51
CA SER A 242 1.75 -3.33 -9.03
C SER A 242 1.97 -3.71 -10.50
N PRO A 243 1.12 -3.22 -11.44
CA PRO A 243 1.07 -3.72 -12.82
C PRO A 243 2.23 -3.27 -13.72
N GLY A 244 3.21 -2.54 -13.19
CA GLY A 244 4.39 -2.08 -13.92
C GLY A 244 5.54 -3.09 -13.89
N SER A 245 6.74 -2.61 -13.52
CA SER A 245 7.96 -3.41 -13.43
C SER A 245 7.85 -4.63 -12.50
N PRO A 246 7.13 -4.60 -11.36
CA PRO A 246 6.97 -5.80 -10.54
C PRO A 246 6.33 -6.97 -11.29
N THR A 247 5.19 -6.75 -11.94
CA THR A 247 4.51 -7.79 -12.73
C THR A 247 5.39 -8.30 -13.87
N TYR A 248 6.18 -7.40 -14.49
CA TYR A 248 7.12 -7.78 -15.54
C TYR A 248 8.20 -8.74 -15.03
N ASN A 249 8.74 -8.57 -13.84
CA ASN A 249 9.73 -9.47 -13.26
C ASN A 249 9.19 -10.90 -13.13
N TYR A 250 7.97 -11.09 -12.63
CA TYR A 250 7.32 -12.41 -12.58
C TYR A 250 7.07 -13.00 -13.96
N TYR A 251 6.68 -12.16 -14.91
CA TYR A 251 6.50 -12.63 -16.30
C TYR A 251 7.83 -13.11 -16.91
N GLN A 252 8.97 -12.47 -16.58
CA GLN A 252 10.28 -12.98 -17.01
C GLN A 252 10.63 -14.33 -16.36
N THR A 253 10.20 -14.56 -15.12
CA THR A 253 10.35 -15.85 -14.44
C THR A 253 9.53 -16.95 -15.15
N LYS A 254 8.28 -16.66 -15.56
CA LYS A 254 7.49 -17.55 -16.41
C LYS A 254 8.22 -17.88 -17.71
N LYS A 255 8.78 -16.86 -18.38
CA LYS A 255 9.55 -17.06 -19.63
C LYS A 255 10.82 -17.89 -19.42
N ALA A 256 11.40 -17.90 -18.24
CA ALA A 256 12.52 -18.75 -17.87
C ALA A 256 12.12 -20.22 -17.60
N GLY A 257 10.81 -20.54 -17.66
CA GLY A 257 10.29 -21.91 -17.56
C GLY A 257 9.67 -22.28 -16.21
N ALA A 258 9.55 -21.33 -15.27
CA ALA A 258 8.89 -21.60 -14.00
C ALA A 258 7.39 -21.84 -14.18
N ARG A 259 6.85 -22.87 -13.51
CA ARG A 259 5.41 -23.08 -13.35
C ARG A 259 4.87 -22.20 -12.23
N PHE A 260 3.57 -21.92 -12.26
CA PHE A 260 2.92 -21.07 -11.26
C PHE A 260 1.72 -21.77 -10.62
N ILE A 261 1.58 -21.58 -9.31
CA ILE A 261 0.39 -21.90 -8.53
C ILE A 261 -0.15 -20.59 -7.95
N SER A 262 -1.46 -20.38 -8.02
CA SER A 262 -2.16 -19.23 -7.40
C SER A 262 -3.12 -19.74 -6.33
N ILE A 263 -2.89 -19.35 -5.08
CA ILE A 263 -3.79 -19.61 -3.95
C ILE A 263 -4.48 -18.29 -3.62
N ASP A 264 -5.74 -18.14 -4.04
CA ASP A 264 -6.48 -16.87 -3.96
C ASP A 264 -7.99 -17.16 -4.08
N PRO A 265 -8.87 -16.40 -3.41
CA PRO A 265 -10.32 -16.53 -3.57
C PRO A 265 -10.83 -16.29 -4.99
N SER A 266 -10.04 -15.60 -5.81
CA SER A 266 -10.37 -15.23 -7.19
C SER A 266 -9.35 -15.80 -8.18
N TYR A 267 -9.80 -16.22 -9.36
CA TYR A 267 -8.91 -16.42 -10.51
C TYR A 267 -8.46 -15.04 -11.00
N THR A 268 -7.30 -14.61 -10.51
CA THR A 268 -6.80 -13.26 -10.70
C THR A 268 -6.19 -13.03 -12.08
N THR A 269 -6.09 -11.76 -12.50
CA THR A 269 -5.34 -11.40 -13.72
C THR A 269 -3.88 -11.85 -13.67
N THR A 270 -3.28 -11.96 -12.48
CA THR A 270 -1.94 -12.54 -12.34
C THR A 270 -1.96 -14.05 -12.61
N ALA A 271 -2.95 -14.75 -12.09
CA ALA A 271 -3.10 -16.20 -12.36
C ALA A 271 -3.26 -16.47 -13.87
N GLU A 272 -4.11 -15.67 -14.54
CA GLU A 272 -4.30 -15.74 -15.98
C GLU A 272 -2.99 -15.45 -16.75
N LEU A 273 -2.31 -14.34 -16.42
CA LEU A 273 -1.05 -13.94 -17.09
C LEU A 273 0.06 -14.99 -16.91
N MET A 274 0.13 -15.60 -15.74
CA MET A 274 1.14 -16.60 -15.41
C MET A 274 0.75 -18.02 -15.82
N ASP A 275 -0.49 -18.25 -16.28
CA ASP A 275 -1.03 -19.57 -16.58
C ASP A 275 -0.94 -20.50 -15.35
N ALA A 276 -1.40 -19.98 -14.23
CA ALA A 276 -1.22 -20.61 -12.93
C ALA A 276 -2.34 -21.62 -12.62
N ASP A 277 -1.97 -22.72 -11.99
CA ASP A 277 -2.93 -23.62 -11.34
C ASP A 277 -3.61 -22.89 -10.19
N TRP A 278 -4.93 -22.73 -10.22
CA TRP A 278 -5.69 -21.97 -9.25
C TRP A 278 -6.32 -22.83 -8.17
N TYR A 279 -6.08 -22.45 -6.92
CA TYR A 279 -6.64 -23.07 -5.72
C TYR A 279 -7.52 -22.04 -4.97
N PRO A 280 -8.88 -22.12 -5.12
CA PRO A 280 -9.82 -21.15 -4.55
C PRO A 280 -10.02 -21.37 -3.04
N ILE A 281 -9.32 -20.57 -2.23
CA ILE A 281 -9.38 -20.60 -0.77
C ILE A 281 -10.51 -19.70 -0.22
N ASN A 282 -11.04 -20.00 0.97
CA ASN A 282 -11.86 -19.06 1.74
C ASN A 282 -10.96 -17.94 2.31
N PRO A 283 -11.31 -16.65 2.21
CA PRO A 283 -10.52 -15.56 2.76
C PRO A 283 -10.24 -15.72 4.25
N GLY A 284 -8.99 -15.47 4.67
CA GLY A 284 -8.57 -15.52 6.07
C GLY A 284 -8.38 -16.93 6.64
N THR A 285 -8.40 -17.96 5.81
CA THR A 285 -8.16 -19.36 6.24
C THR A 285 -6.81 -19.89 5.75
N ASP A 286 -5.96 -19.00 5.31
CA ASP A 286 -4.62 -19.29 4.81
C ASP A 286 -3.77 -20.08 5.81
N HIS A 287 -3.90 -19.74 7.10
CA HIS A 287 -3.22 -20.40 8.19
C HIS A 287 -3.65 -21.89 8.31
N ALA A 288 -4.96 -22.17 8.26
CA ALA A 288 -5.46 -23.55 8.31
C ALA A 288 -4.97 -24.38 7.11
N LEU A 289 -4.92 -23.78 5.90
CA LEU A 289 -4.38 -24.44 4.73
C LEU A 289 -2.88 -24.74 4.89
N ALA A 290 -2.08 -23.81 5.43
CA ALA A 290 -0.66 -24.04 5.67
C ALA A 290 -0.42 -25.19 6.66
N LEU A 291 -1.21 -25.26 7.76
CA LEU A 291 -1.16 -26.36 8.72
C LEU A 291 -1.52 -27.71 8.06
N GLY A 292 -2.58 -27.73 7.24
CA GLY A 292 -2.97 -28.94 6.49
C GLY A 292 -1.90 -29.39 5.49
N ILE A 293 -1.21 -28.47 4.81
CA ILE A 293 -0.10 -28.78 3.92
C ILE A 293 1.08 -29.37 4.72
N MET A 294 1.45 -28.75 5.86
CA MET A 294 2.55 -29.20 6.71
C MET A 294 2.24 -30.57 7.33
N SER A 295 1.00 -30.83 7.73
CA SER A 295 0.55 -32.16 8.19
C SER A 295 0.63 -33.20 7.07
N ALA A 296 0.22 -32.85 5.84
CA ALA A 296 0.36 -33.74 4.68
C ALA A 296 1.82 -34.03 4.32
N LEU A 297 2.74 -33.07 4.50
CA LEU A 297 4.18 -33.31 4.36
C LEU A 297 4.65 -34.38 5.35
N LEU A 298 4.28 -34.26 6.63
CA LEU A 298 4.60 -35.28 7.66
C LEU A 298 4.01 -36.64 7.35
N GLU A 299 2.79 -36.68 6.80
CA GLU A 299 2.11 -37.90 6.40
C GLU A 299 2.83 -38.64 5.27
N MET A 300 3.41 -37.92 4.32
CA MET A 300 3.93 -38.48 3.07
C MET A 300 5.46 -38.52 3.01
N ASP A 301 6.16 -37.87 3.93
CA ASP A 301 7.64 -37.82 3.95
C ASP A 301 8.22 -39.19 4.31
N SER A 302 9.19 -39.64 3.53
CA SER A 302 9.94 -40.88 3.79
C SER A 302 11.34 -40.81 3.16
N PRO A 303 12.25 -41.70 3.52
CA PRO A 303 13.56 -41.78 2.86
C PRO A 303 13.48 -41.98 1.33
N ASP A 304 12.45 -42.68 0.85
CA ASP A 304 12.24 -42.94 -0.58
C ASP A 304 11.48 -41.79 -1.27
N ASN A 305 10.83 -40.93 -0.50
CA ASN A 305 10.07 -39.77 -0.98
C ASN A 305 10.32 -38.58 -0.03
N PRO A 306 11.51 -37.98 -0.04
CA PRO A 306 11.85 -36.89 0.87
C PRO A 306 11.13 -35.60 0.51
N LEU A 307 10.25 -35.11 1.37
CA LEU A 307 9.48 -33.89 1.23
C LEU A 307 9.86 -32.82 2.26
N ILE A 308 10.56 -33.23 3.34
CA ILE A 308 10.96 -32.36 4.45
C ILE A 308 12.50 -32.27 4.51
N ASP A 309 13.03 -31.06 4.64
CA ASP A 309 14.45 -30.80 4.89
C ASP A 309 14.74 -30.85 6.40
N TRP A 310 14.88 -32.07 6.94
CA TRP A 310 15.15 -32.30 8.36
C TRP A 310 16.48 -31.70 8.81
N ASP A 311 17.47 -31.59 7.92
CA ASP A 311 18.75 -30.96 8.24
C ASP A 311 18.56 -29.44 8.44
N PHE A 312 17.81 -28.80 7.58
CA PHE A 312 17.45 -27.39 7.74
C PHE A 312 16.75 -27.15 9.08
N LEU A 313 15.75 -27.94 9.41
CA LEU A 313 15.01 -27.82 10.67
C LEU A 313 15.95 -27.90 11.89
N ARG A 314 16.84 -28.89 11.93
CA ARG A 314 17.79 -29.05 13.05
C ARG A 314 18.77 -27.92 13.15
N ARG A 315 19.38 -27.51 12.03
CA ARG A 315 20.48 -26.52 12.03
C ARG A 315 20.00 -25.09 12.15
N CYS A 316 18.92 -24.76 11.47
CA CYS A 316 18.52 -23.38 11.23
C CYS A 316 17.32 -22.91 12.06
N THR A 317 16.60 -23.82 12.73
CA THR A 317 15.38 -23.47 13.47
C THR A 317 15.40 -23.95 14.92
N VAL A 318 14.45 -23.48 15.74
CA VAL A 318 14.08 -24.02 17.05
C VAL A 318 12.57 -24.12 17.17
N GLY A 319 12.10 -25.11 17.93
CA GLY A 319 10.67 -25.27 18.28
C GLY A 319 9.88 -26.19 17.37
N PHE A 320 10.52 -26.89 16.41
CA PHE A 320 9.83 -27.80 15.52
C PHE A 320 9.42 -29.10 16.21
N ASP A 321 10.32 -29.77 16.89
CA ASP A 321 10.07 -31.02 17.64
C ASP A 321 10.65 -30.97 19.06
N GLU A 322 10.38 -31.99 19.86
CA GLU A 322 10.80 -32.10 21.27
C GLU A 322 12.32 -31.99 21.47
N ASN A 323 13.12 -32.39 20.48
CA ASN A 323 14.58 -32.38 20.53
C ASN A 323 15.20 -31.03 20.08
N ASN A 324 14.39 -30.11 19.60
CA ASN A 324 14.82 -28.84 19.03
C ASN A 324 14.06 -27.64 19.66
N MET A 325 13.80 -27.71 20.96
CA MET A 325 13.14 -26.63 21.68
C MET A 325 14.15 -25.57 22.17
N PRO A 326 13.73 -24.30 22.33
CA PRO A 326 14.51 -23.30 23.02
C PRO A 326 14.80 -23.69 24.46
N ALA A 327 15.96 -23.27 25.00
CA ALA A 327 16.33 -23.56 26.39
C ALA A 327 15.25 -23.09 27.38
N GLY A 328 14.79 -23.99 28.25
CA GLY A 328 13.76 -23.73 29.26
C GLY A 328 12.32 -23.81 28.79
N ALA A 329 12.08 -24.02 27.51
CA ALA A 329 10.72 -24.28 27.00
C ALA A 329 10.27 -25.73 27.28
N ASP A 330 8.95 -25.92 27.50
CA ASP A 330 8.37 -27.26 27.65
C ASP A 330 8.52 -28.04 26.33
N PRO A 331 9.19 -29.21 26.32
CA PRO A 331 9.31 -30.04 25.12
C PRO A 331 7.96 -30.40 24.47
N LYS A 332 6.91 -30.50 25.23
CA LYS A 332 5.55 -30.79 24.75
C LYS A 332 4.91 -29.63 24.00
N GLY A 333 5.44 -28.43 24.12
CA GLY A 333 4.98 -27.24 23.40
C GLY A 333 5.52 -27.14 21.97
N ASN A 334 6.12 -28.18 21.40
CA ASN A 334 6.68 -28.18 20.06
C ASN A 334 5.61 -28.20 18.96
N PHE A 335 5.97 -27.68 17.80
CA PHE A 335 5.04 -27.51 16.68
C PHE A 335 4.59 -28.83 16.02
N LYS A 336 5.49 -29.82 15.92
CA LYS A 336 5.19 -31.13 15.32
C LYS A 336 4.09 -31.86 16.10
N ASP A 337 4.17 -31.90 17.42
CA ASP A 337 3.16 -32.52 18.26
C ASP A 337 1.81 -31.79 18.21
N TYR A 338 1.85 -30.45 18.06
CA TYR A 338 0.65 -29.69 17.79
C TYR A 338 -0.02 -30.08 16.47
N LEU A 339 0.75 -30.22 15.37
CA LEU A 339 0.21 -30.69 14.08
C LEU A 339 -0.40 -32.09 14.18
N LEU A 340 0.27 -32.99 14.88
CA LEU A 340 -0.18 -34.37 15.05
C LEU A 340 -1.34 -34.52 16.04
N GLY A 341 -1.65 -33.47 16.82
CA GLY A 341 -2.68 -33.52 17.85
C GLY A 341 -2.27 -34.35 19.07
N THR A 342 -0.97 -34.59 19.27
CA THR A 342 -0.44 -35.50 20.32
C THR A 342 -0.94 -35.13 21.69
N TYR A 343 -0.98 -33.86 22.01
CA TYR A 343 -1.41 -33.34 23.33
C TYR A 343 -2.77 -32.63 23.27
N THR A 344 -3.18 -32.13 22.11
CA THR A 344 -4.47 -31.43 21.92
C THR A 344 -5.64 -32.38 21.63
N GLY A 345 -5.36 -33.60 21.15
CA GLY A 345 -6.35 -34.54 20.69
C GLY A 345 -6.99 -34.20 19.33
N GLU A 346 -6.55 -33.10 18.70
CA GLU A 346 -7.09 -32.64 17.43
C GLU A 346 -5.96 -32.47 16.41
N PRO A 347 -5.68 -33.48 15.58
CA PRO A 347 -4.67 -33.40 14.54
C PRO A 347 -5.07 -32.44 13.42
N LYS A 348 -4.14 -31.66 12.92
CA LYS A 348 -4.36 -30.65 11.85
C LYS A 348 -4.25 -31.28 10.47
N THR A 349 -5.04 -32.35 10.23
CA THR A 349 -4.99 -33.12 8.97
C THR A 349 -5.44 -32.31 7.75
N PRO A 350 -5.16 -32.79 6.53
CA PRO A 350 -5.76 -32.19 5.32
C PRO A 350 -7.29 -32.14 5.36
N GLU A 351 -7.98 -33.10 6.00
CA GLU A 351 -9.43 -33.12 6.20
C GLU A 351 -9.89 -32.02 7.16
N TRP A 352 -9.18 -31.83 8.27
CA TRP A 352 -9.42 -30.71 9.18
C TRP A 352 -9.29 -29.37 8.44
N ALA A 353 -8.18 -29.17 7.72
CA ALA A 353 -7.94 -27.94 6.97
C ALA A 353 -8.97 -27.73 5.84
N SER A 354 -9.36 -28.79 5.14
CA SER A 354 -10.40 -28.77 4.08
C SER A 354 -11.71 -28.19 4.57
N ASN A 355 -12.14 -28.58 5.79
CA ASN A 355 -13.37 -28.10 6.42
C ASN A 355 -13.39 -26.58 6.68
N ILE A 356 -12.21 -25.96 6.77
CA ILE A 356 -12.03 -24.53 7.03
C ILE A 356 -11.70 -23.78 5.75
N CYS A 357 -10.66 -24.18 5.02
CA CYS A 357 -10.16 -23.41 3.86
C CYS A 357 -10.99 -23.63 2.59
N GLY A 358 -11.78 -24.72 2.52
CA GLY A 358 -12.67 -25.02 1.42
C GLY A 358 -11.98 -25.58 0.17
N LEU A 359 -10.73 -26.02 0.27
CA LEU A 359 -10.08 -26.90 -0.71
C LEU A 359 -10.33 -28.35 -0.33
N SER A 360 -10.29 -29.28 -1.29
CA SER A 360 -10.39 -30.71 -0.96
C SER A 360 -9.12 -31.18 -0.25
N ALA A 361 -9.23 -32.21 0.62
CA ALA A 361 -8.06 -32.84 1.25
C ALA A 361 -7.07 -33.41 0.20
N SER A 362 -7.59 -33.85 -0.94
CA SER A 362 -6.74 -34.30 -2.06
C SER A 362 -5.95 -33.17 -2.70
N ASP A 363 -6.55 -31.99 -2.84
CA ASP A 363 -5.83 -30.79 -3.35
C ASP A 363 -4.77 -30.32 -2.35
N ILE A 364 -5.06 -30.37 -1.05
CA ILE A 364 -4.08 -30.04 0.01
C ILE A 364 -2.89 -30.99 -0.04
N ARG A 365 -3.11 -32.31 -0.20
CA ARG A 365 -2.04 -33.30 -0.39
C ARG A 365 -1.28 -33.10 -1.71
N LYS A 366 -1.99 -32.67 -2.77
CA LYS A 366 -1.36 -32.31 -4.03
C LYS A 366 -0.43 -31.11 -3.87
N LEU A 367 -0.90 -30.04 -3.21
CA LEU A 367 -0.06 -28.87 -2.88
C LEU A 367 1.16 -29.26 -2.07
N ALA A 368 1.02 -30.09 -1.05
CA ALA A 368 2.12 -30.59 -0.26
C ALA A 368 3.19 -31.33 -1.10
N ARG A 369 2.75 -32.24 -2.01
CA ARG A 369 3.67 -32.92 -2.95
C ARG A 369 4.35 -31.96 -3.92
N GLU A 370 3.62 -31.00 -4.47
CA GLU A 370 4.19 -30.01 -5.39
C GLU A 370 5.22 -29.12 -4.69
N ILE A 371 4.91 -28.65 -3.49
CA ILE A 371 5.81 -27.77 -2.71
C ILE A 371 7.00 -28.57 -2.18
N GLY A 372 6.80 -29.71 -1.51
CA GLY A 372 7.88 -30.51 -0.91
C GLY A 372 8.71 -31.26 -1.93
N GLY A 373 8.09 -31.77 -3.02
CA GLY A 373 8.74 -32.60 -4.03
C GLY A 373 9.44 -31.80 -5.14
N THR A 374 9.21 -30.50 -5.27
CA THR A 374 9.91 -29.68 -6.26
C THR A 374 11.22 -29.13 -5.68
N ASN A 375 12.32 -29.27 -6.37
CA ASN A 375 13.64 -28.92 -5.83
C ASN A 375 13.80 -27.42 -5.58
N ARG A 376 13.37 -26.56 -6.50
CA ARG A 376 13.53 -25.11 -6.39
C ARG A 376 12.14 -24.43 -6.43
N VAL A 377 11.63 -24.08 -5.25
CA VAL A 377 10.34 -23.42 -5.08
C VAL A 377 10.53 -22.03 -4.51
N ALA A 378 9.83 -21.06 -5.06
CA ALA A 378 9.61 -19.76 -4.46
C ALA A 378 8.19 -19.72 -3.86
N LEU A 379 8.12 -19.75 -2.54
CA LEU A 379 6.89 -19.52 -1.78
C LEU A 379 6.73 -18.01 -1.56
N LEU A 380 5.86 -17.40 -2.35
CA LEU A 380 5.68 -15.95 -2.35
C LEU A 380 4.28 -15.60 -1.85
N THR A 381 4.20 -14.72 -0.85
CA THR A 381 2.92 -14.22 -0.37
C THR A 381 2.78 -12.71 -0.62
N GLY A 382 1.52 -12.25 -0.74
CA GLY A 382 1.16 -10.85 -0.61
C GLY A 382 1.01 -10.45 0.86
N TRP A 383 0.66 -9.19 1.09
CA TRP A 383 0.36 -8.68 2.44
C TRP A 383 -1.03 -9.14 2.94
N ALA A 384 -1.95 -9.47 2.01
CA ALA A 384 -3.35 -9.70 2.31
C ALA A 384 -3.62 -10.83 3.32
N PRO A 385 -2.98 -12.02 3.24
CA PRO A 385 -3.22 -13.09 4.21
C PRO A 385 -2.82 -12.74 5.65
N ALA A 386 -1.94 -11.75 5.85
CA ALA A 386 -1.52 -11.27 7.17
C ALA A 386 -2.29 -10.03 7.66
N ARG A 387 -3.23 -9.50 6.85
CA ARG A 387 -4.12 -8.38 7.24
C ARG A 387 -5.42 -8.87 7.86
N ILE A 388 -5.37 -9.98 8.54
CA ILE A 388 -6.49 -10.61 9.20
C ILE A 388 -6.33 -10.50 10.72
N HIS A 389 -7.41 -10.65 11.47
CA HIS A 389 -7.32 -10.86 12.89
C HIS A 389 -6.50 -12.14 13.15
N ASN A 390 -5.54 -12.10 14.06
CA ASN A 390 -4.56 -13.18 14.32
C ASN A 390 -3.61 -13.48 13.13
N GLY A 391 -3.28 -12.49 12.35
CA GLY A 391 -2.37 -12.63 11.20
C GLY A 391 -0.93 -13.03 11.56
N GLU A 392 -0.52 -12.87 12.82
CA GLU A 392 0.80 -13.29 13.33
C GLU A 392 1.00 -14.81 13.16
N GLY A 393 -0.02 -15.61 13.52
CA GLY A 393 0.01 -17.06 13.31
C GLY A 393 0.18 -17.46 11.85
N TRP A 394 -0.41 -16.70 10.92
CA TRP A 394 -0.17 -16.91 9.48
C TRP A 394 1.29 -16.66 9.09
N VAL A 395 1.89 -15.55 9.53
CA VAL A 395 3.30 -15.23 9.21
C VAL A 395 4.23 -16.34 9.71
N GLN A 396 3.97 -16.82 10.92
CA GLN A 396 4.72 -17.90 11.56
C GLN A 396 4.52 -19.23 10.81
N ALA A 397 3.28 -19.62 10.49
CA ALA A 397 2.98 -20.87 9.77
C ALA A 397 3.53 -20.88 8.35
N PHE A 398 3.39 -19.77 7.59
CA PHE A 398 3.91 -19.65 6.24
C PHE A 398 5.45 -19.77 6.21
N SER A 399 6.11 -19.14 7.16
CA SER A 399 7.57 -19.25 7.30
C SER A 399 7.99 -20.67 7.69
N THR A 400 7.24 -21.30 8.59
CA THR A 400 7.49 -22.70 9.03
C THR A 400 7.35 -23.68 7.86
N LEU A 401 6.39 -23.48 6.96
CA LEU A 401 6.28 -24.27 5.72
C LEU A 401 7.55 -24.16 4.87
N GLY A 402 8.11 -22.97 4.74
CA GLY A 402 9.37 -22.73 4.07
C GLY A 402 10.56 -23.39 4.78
N PHE A 403 10.57 -23.39 6.10
CA PHE A 403 11.60 -24.08 6.90
C PHE A 403 11.51 -25.60 6.75
N MET A 404 10.32 -26.17 6.82
CA MET A 404 10.11 -27.61 6.65
C MET A 404 10.60 -28.12 5.30
N THR A 405 10.40 -27.34 4.25
CA THR A 405 10.74 -27.76 2.88
C THR A 405 12.13 -27.28 2.43
N GLY A 406 12.85 -26.50 3.28
CA GLY A 406 14.15 -25.92 2.97
C GLY A 406 14.13 -24.97 1.78
N HIS A 407 12.98 -24.38 1.46
CA HIS A 407 12.85 -23.38 0.38
C HIS A 407 13.23 -21.99 0.87
N MET A 408 14.47 -21.85 1.30
CA MET A 408 15.03 -20.62 1.83
C MET A 408 16.56 -20.62 1.76
N GLY A 409 17.17 -19.47 1.45
CA GLY A 409 18.62 -19.26 1.56
C GLY A 409 19.49 -20.03 0.57
N ARG A 410 18.93 -20.48 -0.54
CA ARG A 410 19.62 -21.24 -1.58
C ARG A 410 19.17 -20.78 -2.97
N PRO A 411 19.97 -20.98 -4.03
CA PRO A 411 19.60 -20.57 -5.39
C PRO A 411 18.25 -21.12 -5.84
N GLY A 412 17.38 -20.24 -6.33
CA GLY A 412 16.03 -20.55 -6.79
C GLY A 412 15.02 -20.96 -5.70
N ARG A 413 15.42 -20.88 -4.42
CA ARG A 413 14.59 -21.23 -3.26
C ARG A 413 14.39 -20.02 -2.37
N MET A 414 13.16 -19.66 -2.12
CA MET A 414 12.83 -18.52 -1.26
C MET A 414 11.44 -18.66 -0.64
N THR A 415 11.27 -18.10 0.55
CA THR A 415 9.97 -18.03 1.24
C THR A 415 9.82 -16.65 1.84
N GLY A 416 8.76 -15.90 1.45
CA GLY A 416 8.53 -14.58 2.02
C GLY A 416 7.59 -13.70 1.21
N VAL A 417 7.54 -12.41 1.57
CA VAL A 417 6.71 -11.41 0.90
C VAL A 417 7.43 -10.84 -0.30
N SER A 418 6.84 -10.95 -1.48
CA SER A 418 7.45 -10.44 -2.70
C SER A 418 6.50 -9.70 -3.66
N CYS A 419 5.22 -9.66 -3.36
CA CYS A 419 4.21 -9.29 -4.36
C CYS A 419 3.78 -7.82 -4.32
N HIS A 420 4.51 -6.94 -3.62
CA HIS A 420 4.23 -5.51 -3.54
C HIS A 420 5.53 -4.70 -3.69
N PHE A 421 6.15 -4.25 -2.58
CA PHE A 421 7.45 -3.61 -2.63
C PHE A 421 8.50 -4.58 -3.17
N ALA A 422 9.47 -4.08 -3.90
CA ALA A 422 10.59 -4.83 -4.48
C ALA A 422 10.21 -6.10 -5.26
N ALA A 423 8.94 -6.27 -5.59
CA ALA A 423 8.33 -7.47 -6.17
C ALA A 423 9.24 -8.20 -7.17
N GLY A 424 9.75 -9.35 -6.74
CA GLY A 424 10.68 -10.16 -7.51
C GLY A 424 12.08 -9.56 -7.69
N ASN A 425 12.51 -8.60 -6.85
CA ASN A 425 13.85 -8.01 -6.94
C ASN A 425 14.29 -7.48 -5.57
N ASN A 426 14.43 -8.35 -4.60
CA ASN A 426 14.85 -8.02 -3.25
C ASN A 426 16.39 -7.96 -3.09
N GLY A 427 16.85 -7.51 -1.95
CA GLY A 427 18.24 -7.42 -1.55
C GLY A 427 18.70 -6.01 -1.19
N THR A 428 19.96 -5.87 -0.83
CA THR A 428 20.58 -4.58 -0.52
C THR A 428 20.44 -3.61 -1.67
N ARG A 429 20.10 -2.35 -1.37
CA ARG A 429 19.96 -1.31 -2.39
C ARG A 429 21.31 -1.05 -3.05
N LEU A 430 21.32 -1.08 -4.36
CA LEU A 430 22.52 -0.80 -5.18
C LEU A 430 22.72 0.70 -5.39
N VAL A 431 21.65 1.48 -5.30
CA VAL A 431 21.69 2.94 -5.42
C VAL A 431 20.83 3.57 -4.33
N MET A 432 21.32 4.66 -3.73
CA MET A 432 20.63 5.38 -2.66
C MET A 432 20.75 6.89 -2.85
N ALA A 433 19.72 7.61 -2.45
CA ALA A 433 19.77 9.07 -2.33
C ALA A 433 20.53 9.47 -1.05
N GLY A 434 21.13 10.65 -1.08
CA GLY A 434 21.71 11.28 0.11
C GLY A 434 20.64 11.75 1.11
N ALA A 435 21.09 12.15 2.29
CA ALA A 435 20.25 12.77 3.31
C ALA A 435 19.87 14.22 2.93
N SER A 436 18.69 14.67 3.38
CA SER A 436 18.24 16.05 3.12
C SER A 436 19.05 17.12 3.85
N GLY A 437 19.64 16.79 5.00
CA GLY A 437 20.29 17.75 5.88
C GLY A 437 19.36 18.35 6.94
N LEU A 438 18.10 17.86 7.04
CA LEU A 438 17.21 18.25 8.13
C LEU A 438 17.53 17.46 9.40
N PRO A 439 17.43 18.09 10.58
CA PRO A 439 17.62 17.41 11.85
C PRO A 439 16.43 16.49 12.17
N SER A 440 16.67 15.51 13.01
CA SER A 440 15.61 14.75 13.67
C SER A 440 15.19 15.46 14.94
N ILE A 441 13.91 15.81 15.04
CA ILE A 441 13.35 16.50 16.23
C ILE A 441 12.59 15.46 17.06
N PRO A 442 13.05 15.11 18.27
CA PRO A 442 12.35 14.16 19.12
C PRO A 442 11.03 14.76 19.62
N ASN A 443 9.97 13.97 19.58
CA ASN A 443 8.69 14.34 20.15
C ASN A 443 8.70 14.10 21.67
N PRO A 444 8.53 15.14 22.52
CA PRO A 444 8.53 14.96 23.98
C PRO A 444 7.30 14.24 24.52
N VAL A 445 6.19 14.18 23.77
CA VAL A 445 5.00 13.41 24.14
C VAL A 445 5.19 11.94 23.72
N SER A 446 5.14 11.03 24.69
CA SER A 446 5.31 9.60 24.46
C SER A 446 4.03 8.87 24.05
N LEU A 447 2.86 9.47 24.25
CA LEU A 447 1.58 8.87 23.93
C LEU A 447 1.41 8.66 22.43
N LYS A 448 0.98 7.44 22.06
CA LYS A 448 0.73 7.06 20.67
C LYS A 448 -0.53 6.22 20.59
N ILE A 449 -1.51 6.70 19.83
CA ILE A 449 -2.75 5.97 19.57
C ILE A 449 -2.51 4.89 18.53
N ASN A 450 -2.88 3.63 18.83
CA ASN A 450 -2.85 2.59 17.82
C ASN A 450 -3.87 2.87 16.71
N HIS A 451 -3.55 2.51 15.49
CA HIS A 451 -4.41 2.70 14.32
C HIS A 451 -5.83 2.13 14.50
N ASN A 452 -6.01 1.12 15.33
CA ASN A 452 -7.30 0.49 15.60
C ASN A 452 -8.04 1.08 16.82
N GLU A 453 -7.40 1.94 17.59
CA GLU A 453 -7.95 2.53 18.82
C GLU A 453 -8.48 3.96 18.62
N LEU A 454 -8.44 4.50 17.37
CA LEU A 454 -8.84 5.88 17.11
C LEU A 454 -10.26 6.18 17.59
N ASN A 455 -11.23 5.36 17.20
CA ASN A 455 -12.62 5.60 17.57
C ASN A 455 -12.79 5.50 19.10
N ARG A 456 -12.13 4.56 19.73
CA ARG A 456 -12.14 4.41 21.18
C ARG A 456 -11.52 5.63 21.88
N ALA A 457 -10.36 6.10 21.39
CA ALA A 457 -9.69 7.28 21.94
C ALA A 457 -10.56 8.54 21.90
N LEU A 458 -11.36 8.70 20.85
CA LEU A 458 -12.23 9.86 20.67
C LEU A 458 -13.59 9.72 21.37
N LEU A 459 -14.21 8.52 21.39
CA LEU A 459 -15.51 8.27 21.97
C LEU A 459 -15.44 8.07 23.47
N GLU A 460 -14.54 7.20 23.91
CA GLU A 460 -14.40 6.80 25.32
C GLU A 460 -13.39 7.68 26.06
N LYS A 461 -12.67 8.57 25.33
CA LYS A 461 -11.56 9.38 25.84
C LYS A 461 -10.49 8.52 26.50
N ARG A 462 -10.23 7.34 25.89
CA ARG A 462 -9.33 6.34 26.42
C ARG A 462 -8.80 5.44 25.33
N PHE A 463 -7.56 5.03 25.42
CA PHE A 463 -6.96 4.06 24.50
C PHE A 463 -5.90 3.22 25.20
N ARG A 464 -5.50 2.10 24.58
CA ARG A 464 -4.45 1.25 25.09
C ARG A 464 -3.09 1.70 24.59
N GLN A 465 -2.23 2.07 25.53
CA GLN A 465 -0.82 2.39 25.30
C GLN A 465 0.01 1.12 25.51
N ARG A 466 0.82 0.75 24.52
CA ARG A 466 1.70 -0.43 24.56
C ARG A 466 2.62 -0.38 25.78
N GLY A 467 2.71 -1.46 26.54
CA GLY A 467 3.53 -1.60 27.74
C GLY A 467 3.04 -0.82 28.97
N VAL A 468 1.91 -0.11 28.89
CA VAL A 468 1.35 0.68 29.98
C VAL A 468 -0.06 0.22 30.35
N GLY A 469 -0.86 -0.14 29.39
CA GLY A 469 -2.28 -0.45 29.53
C GLY A 469 -3.18 0.70 29.08
N ASP A 470 -4.40 0.76 29.60
CA ASP A 470 -5.36 1.80 29.24
C ASP A 470 -4.96 3.15 29.86
N VAL A 471 -4.88 4.18 29.03
CA VAL A 471 -4.60 5.57 29.39
C VAL A 471 -5.73 6.49 28.94
N ASP A 472 -5.95 7.56 29.69
CA ASP A 472 -6.91 8.58 29.32
C ASP A 472 -6.41 9.42 28.15
N ALA A 473 -7.33 9.87 27.30
CA ALA A 473 -7.06 10.72 26.16
C ALA A 473 -8.10 11.84 26.06
N ASN A 474 -7.68 13.03 25.76
CA ASN A 474 -8.59 14.16 25.55
C ASN A 474 -8.21 14.91 24.26
N ILE A 475 -8.36 14.23 23.12
CA ILE A 475 -8.01 14.81 21.83
C ILE A 475 -8.98 15.92 21.46
N GLN A 476 -8.48 17.14 21.32
CA GLN A 476 -9.23 18.34 20.99
C GLN A 476 -8.80 18.96 19.66
N MET A 477 -7.65 18.56 19.12
CA MET A 477 -7.17 18.97 17.82
C MET A 477 -6.63 17.78 17.04
N ILE A 478 -7.03 17.70 15.77
CA ILE A 478 -6.52 16.68 14.83
C ILE A 478 -5.90 17.40 13.63
N ILE A 479 -4.68 17.03 13.28
CA ILE A 479 -4.03 17.49 12.05
C ILE A 479 -3.78 16.30 11.14
N HIS A 480 -4.28 16.40 9.90
CA HIS A 480 -4.03 15.47 8.82
C HIS A 480 -3.03 16.05 7.82
N PRO A 481 -1.71 15.82 8.00
CA PRO A 481 -0.72 16.31 7.06
C PRO A 481 -0.71 15.42 5.83
N PHE A 482 -1.32 15.84 4.75
CA PHE A 482 -1.33 15.15 3.47
C PHE A 482 -1.54 13.63 3.59
N ASN A 483 -2.56 13.21 4.27
CA ASN A 483 -2.94 11.81 4.37
C ASN A 483 -4.47 11.63 4.34
N ALA A 484 -4.89 10.41 4.04
CA ALA A 484 -6.29 10.02 3.98
C ALA A 484 -6.66 9.15 5.19
N THR A 485 -6.18 9.48 6.39
CA THR A 485 -6.34 8.67 7.61
C THR A 485 -7.79 8.22 7.82
N LEU A 486 -8.75 9.13 7.77
CA LEU A 486 -10.16 8.79 7.94
C LEU A 486 -10.65 7.78 6.89
N GLN A 487 -10.18 7.88 5.64
CA GLN A 487 -10.54 6.97 4.56
C GLN A 487 -9.86 5.60 4.68
N THR A 488 -8.68 5.54 5.29
CA THR A 488 -7.87 4.33 5.36
C THR A 488 -8.09 3.52 6.66
N ARG A 489 -8.91 4.02 7.58
CA ARG A 489 -9.26 3.30 8.81
C ARG A 489 -10.46 2.39 8.59
N ALA A 490 -10.53 1.33 9.39
CA ALA A 490 -11.70 0.48 9.46
C ALA A 490 -12.88 1.21 10.12
N ASN A 491 -14.10 0.76 9.86
CA ASN A 491 -15.34 1.31 10.42
C ASN A 491 -15.46 2.82 10.21
N ILE A 492 -15.38 3.24 8.95
CA ILE A 492 -15.38 4.67 8.58
C ILE A 492 -16.70 5.35 8.97
N SER A 493 -17.84 4.63 8.99
CA SER A 493 -19.12 5.17 9.42
C SER A 493 -19.07 5.67 10.86
N GLN A 494 -18.49 4.89 11.77
CA GLN A 494 -18.28 5.32 13.15
C GLN A 494 -17.25 6.46 13.23
N SER A 495 -16.18 6.38 12.45
CA SER A 495 -15.12 7.40 12.46
C SER A 495 -15.63 8.78 12.05
N VAL A 496 -16.49 8.87 11.03
CA VAL A 496 -17.08 10.15 10.60
C VAL A 496 -18.05 10.72 11.65
N GLU A 497 -18.80 9.87 12.33
CA GLU A 497 -19.66 10.30 13.44
C GLU A 497 -18.87 10.80 14.65
N VAL A 498 -17.76 10.15 14.95
CA VAL A 498 -16.85 10.58 16.02
C VAL A 498 -16.24 11.94 15.73
N TYR A 499 -15.86 12.21 14.49
CA TYR A 499 -15.35 13.52 14.05
C TYR A 499 -16.37 14.64 14.20
N ARG A 500 -17.68 14.33 14.24
CA ARG A 500 -18.77 15.29 14.50
C ARG A 500 -19.00 15.63 15.96
N LYS A 501 -18.20 15.07 16.89
CA LYS A 501 -18.39 15.28 18.34
C LYS A 501 -17.37 16.25 18.94
N ASP A 502 -16.61 15.80 19.89
CA ASP A 502 -15.90 16.61 20.87
C ASP A 502 -14.64 17.35 20.35
N VAL A 503 -14.06 16.99 19.23
CA VAL A 503 -12.85 17.63 18.71
C VAL A 503 -13.11 19.08 18.33
N GLU A 504 -12.35 20.02 18.89
CA GLU A 504 -12.56 21.46 18.68
C GLU A 504 -12.01 21.96 17.34
N LEU A 505 -10.92 21.35 16.81
CA LEU A 505 -10.34 21.73 15.52
C LEU A 505 -9.84 20.52 14.76
N ILE A 506 -10.23 20.40 13.48
CA ILE A 506 -9.67 19.44 12.54
C ILE A 506 -9.10 20.19 11.33
N VAL A 507 -7.81 19.99 11.06
CA VAL A 507 -7.08 20.61 9.95
C VAL A 507 -6.63 19.53 8.99
N THR A 508 -6.87 19.73 7.69
CA THR A 508 -6.34 18.85 6.65
C THR A 508 -5.56 19.65 5.60
N ALA A 509 -4.33 19.25 5.38
CA ALA A 509 -3.53 19.70 4.24
C ALA A 509 -3.71 18.69 3.08
N ALA A 510 -4.23 19.12 1.93
CA ALA A 510 -4.53 18.25 0.80
C ALA A 510 -4.51 19.01 -0.54
N TYR A 511 -4.36 18.28 -1.64
CA TYR A 511 -4.50 18.87 -2.98
C TYR A 511 -5.88 18.57 -3.63
N VAL A 512 -6.66 17.63 -3.08
CA VAL A 512 -8.01 17.26 -3.52
C VAL A 512 -8.92 17.04 -2.32
N PRO A 513 -10.26 17.19 -2.47
CA PRO A 513 -11.22 17.12 -1.36
C PRO A 513 -11.55 15.67 -0.99
N HIS A 514 -10.58 14.91 -0.54
CA HIS A 514 -10.78 13.55 -0.05
C HIS A 514 -11.53 13.53 1.30
N THR A 515 -11.87 12.35 1.78
CA THR A 515 -12.73 12.19 2.98
C THR A 515 -12.26 12.98 4.19
N CYS A 516 -10.94 13.01 4.51
CA CYS A 516 -10.46 13.83 5.64
C CYS A 516 -10.76 15.32 5.42
N ALA A 517 -10.52 15.86 4.21
CA ALA A 517 -10.80 17.25 3.91
C ALA A 517 -12.29 17.59 4.07
N LYS A 518 -13.20 16.71 3.65
CA LYS A 518 -14.64 16.91 3.82
C LYS A 518 -15.08 17.03 5.27
N TYR A 519 -14.44 16.28 6.17
CA TYR A 519 -14.79 16.27 7.60
C TYR A 519 -13.92 17.19 8.45
N SER A 520 -13.11 18.06 7.84
CA SER A 520 -12.28 19.06 8.52
C SER A 520 -13.02 20.38 8.75
N ASP A 521 -12.42 21.22 9.57
CA ASP A 521 -12.83 22.61 9.82
C ASP A 521 -12.04 23.58 8.95
N ILE A 522 -10.74 23.29 8.76
CA ILE A 522 -9.81 24.07 7.93
C ILE A 522 -9.17 23.12 6.90
N VAL A 523 -9.16 23.56 5.65
CA VAL A 523 -8.50 22.86 4.56
C VAL A 523 -7.44 23.75 3.93
N LEU A 524 -6.22 23.22 3.86
CA LEU A 524 -5.03 23.91 3.35
C LEU A 524 -4.59 23.29 2.03
N PRO A 525 -4.58 24.03 0.89
CA PRO A 525 -4.20 23.48 -0.39
C PRO A 525 -2.68 23.27 -0.47
N VAL A 526 -2.26 22.04 -0.75
CA VAL A 526 -0.84 21.67 -0.88
C VAL A 526 -0.42 21.46 -2.32
N THR A 527 0.88 21.69 -2.57
CA THR A 527 1.50 21.35 -3.86
C THR A 527 1.68 19.86 -4.02
N THR A 528 1.61 19.36 -5.25
CA THR A 528 2.06 18.02 -5.63
C THR A 528 3.57 18.03 -5.89
N GLU A 529 4.18 16.84 -6.07
CA GLU A 529 5.60 16.71 -6.43
C GLU A 529 5.96 17.41 -7.75
N TRP A 530 5.00 17.62 -8.63
CA TRP A 530 5.23 18.34 -9.90
C TRP A 530 5.41 19.85 -9.73
N GLU A 531 5.00 20.38 -8.61
CA GLU A 531 4.96 21.80 -8.28
C GLU A 531 6.07 22.23 -7.29
N ARG A 532 6.93 21.30 -6.88
CA ARG A 532 8.01 21.52 -5.88
C ARG A 532 9.38 21.65 -6.52
N GLU A 533 10.36 22.11 -5.76
CA GLU A 533 11.76 22.23 -6.19
C GLU A 533 12.32 20.92 -6.75
N GLY A 534 12.02 19.82 -6.14
CA GLY A 534 12.41 18.48 -6.53
C GLY A 534 12.82 17.60 -5.37
N THR A 535 13.02 16.33 -5.69
CA THR A 535 13.53 15.35 -4.73
C THR A 535 14.07 14.12 -5.46
N ILE A 536 14.77 13.26 -4.75
CA ILE A 536 15.08 11.91 -5.21
C ILE A 536 14.14 10.91 -4.53
N LEU A 537 13.57 10.02 -5.31
CA LEU A 537 12.79 8.89 -4.83
C LEU A 537 13.62 7.61 -4.93
N ASN A 538 13.69 6.87 -3.83
CA ASN A 538 14.12 5.49 -3.84
C ASN A 538 12.88 4.61 -4.06
N PRO A 539 12.65 4.09 -5.27
CA PRO A 539 11.59 3.11 -5.48
C PRO A 539 11.89 1.84 -4.70
N SER A 540 10.91 0.96 -4.62
CA SER A 540 11.13 -0.34 -3.98
C SER A 540 12.01 -1.29 -4.81
N ASN A 541 12.49 -0.84 -5.95
CA ASN A 541 13.46 -1.55 -6.79
C ASN A 541 14.89 -1.18 -6.33
N ARG A 542 15.67 -2.16 -5.92
CA ARG A 542 17.03 -1.99 -5.43
C ARG A 542 18.01 -1.37 -6.44
N GLU A 543 17.69 -1.42 -7.73
CA GLU A 543 18.57 -1.04 -8.84
C GLU A 543 18.36 0.39 -9.34
N VAL A 544 17.36 1.11 -8.82
CA VAL A 544 16.91 2.37 -9.43
C VAL A 544 16.74 3.47 -8.39
N ILE A 545 17.20 4.68 -8.73
CA ILE A 545 16.72 5.92 -8.12
C ILE A 545 16.11 6.84 -9.17
N ILE A 546 15.17 7.67 -8.77
CA ILE A 546 14.37 8.51 -9.66
C ILE A 546 14.47 9.96 -9.21
N ALA A 547 14.76 10.88 -10.13
CA ALA A 547 14.61 12.30 -9.92
C ALA A 547 13.15 12.73 -10.14
N ALA A 548 12.53 13.30 -9.13
CA ALA A 548 11.31 14.08 -9.29
C ALA A 548 11.70 15.53 -9.43
N VAL A 549 11.57 16.07 -10.63
CA VAL A 549 11.92 17.47 -10.94
C VAL A 549 10.67 18.34 -10.97
N ASN A 550 10.86 19.67 -10.83
CA ASN A 550 9.77 20.62 -11.02
C ASN A 550 9.22 20.52 -12.46
N VAL A 551 7.92 20.39 -12.59
CA VAL A 551 7.22 20.24 -13.89
C VAL A 551 6.40 21.49 -14.20
N THR A 552 5.72 22.05 -13.20
CA THR A 552 4.85 23.21 -13.32
C THR A 552 5.02 24.11 -12.08
N PRO A 553 4.80 25.40 -12.19
CA PRO A 553 4.69 26.28 -11.01
C PRO A 553 3.56 25.79 -10.08
N PRO A 554 3.60 26.16 -8.80
CA PRO A 554 2.47 25.92 -7.89
C PRO A 554 1.15 26.41 -8.50
N LEU A 555 0.14 25.53 -8.50
CA LEU A 555 -1.18 25.87 -9.05
C LEU A 555 -2.01 26.62 -8.02
N TYR A 556 -2.64 27.70 -8.47
CA TYR A 556 -3.47 28.55 -7.63
C TYR A 556 -2.71 29.09 -6.40
N GLU A 557 -3.27 28.92 -5.21
CA GLU A 557 -2.64 29.34 -3.94
C GLU A 557 -1.97 28.18 -3.19
N ALA A 558 -1.74 27.04 -3.82
CA ALA A 558 -1.11 25.90 -3.17
C ALA A 558 0.31 26.21 -2.67
N ARG A 559 0.66 25.68 -1.50
CA ARG A 559 1.96 25.83 -0.85
C ARG A 559 2.55 24.46 -0.50
N SER A 560 3.89 24.39 -0.36
CA SER A 560 4.53 23.15 0.08
C SER A 560 4.18 22.84 1.54
N ASP A 561 4.19 21.55 1.91
CA ASP A 561 3.98 21.13 3.30
C ASP A 561 4.97 21.81 4.24
N GLN A 562 6.22 21.96 3.81
CA GLN A 562 7.27 22.58 4.59
C GLN A 562 7.02 24.09 4.79
N TRP A 563 6.53 24.79 3.75
CA TRP A 563 6.15 26.19 3.87
C TRP A 563 5.01 26.35 4.89
N ILE A 564 3.99 25.51 4.83
CA ILE A 564 2.87 25.52 5.79
C ILE A 564 3.38 25.27 7.20
N ALA A 565 4.24 24.27 7.38
CA ALA A 565 4.84 23.97 8.68
C ALA A 565 5.66 25.14 9.23
N LYS A 566 6.49 25.77 8.40
CA LYS A 566 7.28 26.96 8.78
C LYS A 566 6.40 28.12 9.24
N GLU A 567 5.35 28.41 8.48
CA GLU A 567 4.45 29.52 8.79
C GLU A 567 3.62 29.29 10.08
N ILE A 568 3.21 28.04 10.33
CA ILE A 568 2.59 27.68 11.62
C ILE A 568 3.62 27.81 12.75
N GLY A 569 4.84 27.30 12.55
CA GLY A 569 5.91 27.34 13.56
C GLY A 569 6.27 28.77 13.97
N LYS A 570 6.42 29.69 13.03
CA LYS A 570 6.65 31.13 13.32
C LYS A 570 5.55 31.70 14.22
N ARG A 571 4.29 31.40 13.93
CA ARG A 571 3.14 31.85 14.71
C ARG A 571 3.06 31.21 16.11
N LEU A 572 3.60 29.99 16.22
CA LEU A 572 3.75 29.30 17.53
C LEU A 572 4.94 29.85 18.35
N GLY A 573 5.82 30.67 17.73
CA GLY A 573 7.02 31.23 18.39
C GLY A 573 8.21 30.27 18.36
N ILE A 574 8.24 29.33 17.40
CA ILE A 574 9.34 28.39 17.24
C ILE A 574 10.45 29.04 16.41
N ASP A 575 11.69 28.81 16.80
CA ASP A 575 12.84 29.12 15.93
C ASP A 575 12.85 28.13 14.75
N ILE A 576 12.50 28.64 13.59
CA ILE A 576 12.33 27.85 12.38
C ILE A 576 13.67 27.33 11.85
N ASP A 577 14.75 28.02 12.08
CA ASP A 577 16.08 27.61 11.62
C ASP A 577 16.60 26.40 12.41
N GLU A 578 16.14 26.19 13.65
CA GLU A 578 16.44 24.95 14.37
C GLU A 578 15.72 23.73 13.79
N VAL A 579 14.58 23.91 13.12
CA VAL A 579 13.80 22.82 12.52
C VAL A 579 14.15 22.64 11.05
N PHE A 580 14.35 23.74 10.33
CA PHE A 580 14.61 23.75 8.89
C PHE A 580 15.85 24.61 8.57
N PRO A 581 17.05 24.18 8.96
CA PRO A 581 18.28 24.97 8.79
C PRO A 581 18.70 25.17 7.33
N VAL A 582 18.10 24.42 6.41
CA VAL A 582 18.41 24.47 4.97
C VAL A 582 17.15 24.60 4.12
N SER A 583 17.26 25.33 3.00
CA SER A 583 16.15 25.54 2.06
C SER A 583 15.73 24.24 1.37
N GLU A 584 14.51 24.16 0.84
CA GLU A 584 14.03 22.99 0.06
C GLU A 584 14.96 22.70 -1.13
N LYS A 585 15.49 23.74 -1.79
CA LYS A 585 16.47 23.59 -2.86
C LYS A 585 17.79 22.97 -2.37
N GLN A 586 18.30 23.43 -1.21
CA GLN A 586 19.50 22.84 -0.61
C GLN A 586 19.25 21.38 -0.17
N GLN A 587 18.08 21.07 0.37
CA GLN A 587 17.73 19.69 0.71
C GLN A 587 17.73 18.78 -0.52
N PHE A 588 17.21 19.24 -1.65
CA PHE A 588 17.26 18.50 -2.89
C PHE A 588 18.69 18.29 -3.36
N PHE A 589 19.51 19.37 -3.34
CA PHE A 589 20.91 19.27 -3.70
C PHE A 589 21.69 18.32 -2.78
N ASN A 590 21.45 18.37 -1.46
CA ASN A 590 22.07 17.44 -0.51
C ASN A 590 21.78 15.98 -0.84
N LYS A 591 20.53 15.67 -1.24
CA LYS A 591 20.16 14.32 -1.70
C LYS A 591 20.88 13.91 -2.97
N LEU A 592 21.14 14.84 -3.88
CA LEU A 592 21.90 14.61 -5.11
C LEU A 592 23.40 14.42 -4.82
N ASN A 593 23.99 15.32 -4.04
CA ASN A 593 25.41 15.28 -3.69
C ASN A 593 25.77 14.07 -2.80
N GLY A 594 24.85 13.64 -1.96
CA GLY A 594 25.01 12.43 -1.13
C GLY A 594 24.54 11.13 -1.77
N ALA A 595 24.13 11.15 -3.05
CA ALA A 595 23.66 9.95 -3.74
C ALA A 595 24.83 8.97 -4.00
N THR A 596 24.60 7.69 -3.73
CA THR A 596 25.63 6.64 -3.80
C THR A 596 25.20 5.46 -4.66
N ILE A 597 26.20 4.72 -5.14
CA ILE A 597 26.07 3.45 -5.86
C ILE A 597 27.04 2.42 -5.27
N ILE A 598 26.63 1.16 -5.28
CA ILE A 598 27.54 0.05 -5.03
C ILE A 598 28.37 -0.20 -6.29
N GLY A 599 29.69 -0.25 -6.14
CA GLY A 599 30.66 -0.49 -7.21
C GLY A 599 30.50 -1.85 -7.87
N GLU A 600 31.21 -2.08 -8.98
CA GLU A 600 31.16 -3.34 -9.74
C GLU A 600 31.69 -4.55 -8.96
N ASP A 601 32.40 -4.32 -7.87
CA ASP A 601 32.83 -5.35 -6.92
C ASP A 601 31.69 -5.86 -6.02
N GLY A 602 30.50 -5.25 -6.08
CA GLY A 602 29.34 -5.58 -5.27
C GLY A 602 29.44 -5.15 -3.79
N LYS A 603 30.46 -4.40 -3.40
CA LYS A 603 30.79 -4.09 -2.00
C LYS A 603 31.11 -2.62 -1.75
N THR A 604 31.93 -2.01 -2.58
CA THR A 604 32.42 -0.64 -2.39
C THR A 604 31.32 0.37 -2.67
N THR A 605 31.13 1.34 -1.77
CA THR A 605 30.17 2.45 -1.99
C THR A 605 30.90 3.62 -2.64
N GLU A 606 30.36 4.11 -3.74
CA GLU A 606 30.92 5.21 -4.53
C GLU A 606 29.88 6.33 -4.70
N PRO A 607 30.31 7.59 -4.94
CA PRO A 607 29.40 8.66 -5.37
C PRO A 607 28.72 8.27 -6.68
N LEU A 608 27.40 8.54 -6.77
CA LEU A 608 26.64 8.26 -7.97
C LEU A 608 26.71 9.42 -8.97
N ILE A 609 26.54 10.65 -8.50
CA ILE A 609 26.36 11.84 -9.33
C ILE A 609 27.66 12.66 -9.32
N THR A 610 28.16 12.99 -10.50
CA THR A 610 29.23 13.96 -10.66
C THR A 610 28.69 15.34 -10.39
N ILE A 611 29.28 16.04 -9.43
CA ILE A 611 28.98 17.42 -9.06
C ILE A 611 30.23 18.26 -9.31
N THR A 612 30.12 19.31 -10.12
CA THR A 612 31.19 20.26 -10.37
C THR A 612 31.04 21.52 -9.50
N GLN A 613 32.10 22.33 -9.38
CA GLN A 613 31.96 23.62 -8.73
C GLN A 613 30.96 24.53 -9.47
N ALA A 614 30.92 24.43 -10.81
CA ALA A 614 29.96 25.19 -11.62
C ALA A 614 28.50 24.81 -11.31
N ASP A 615 28.23 23.52 -11.06
CA ASP A 615 26.89 23.10 -10.64
C ASP A 615 26.50 23.71 -9.28
N ILE A 616 27.42 23.73 -8.32
CA ILE A 616 27.21 24.33 -6.99
C ILE A 616 26.93 25.83 -7.11
N ASP A 617 27.71 26.52 -7.92
CA ASP A 617 27.59 27.97 -8.13
C ASP A 617 26.28 28.31 -8.87
N GLU A 618 25.93 27.57 -9.93
CA GLU A 618 24.68 27.74 -10.68
C GLU A 618 23.43 27.49 -9.78
N TRP A 619 23.49 26.46 -8.96
CA TRP A 619 22.41 26.17 -8.03
C TRP A 619 22.39 27.12 -6.83
N GLN A 620 23.43 27.91 -6.58
CA GLN A 620 23.56 28.78 -5.42
C GLN A 620 23.31 28.00 -4.11
N VAL A 621 24.02 26.88 -3.96
CA VAL A 621 23.90 25.95 -2.81
C VAL A 621 25.28 25.70 -2.22
N THR A 622 25.32 25.08 -1.05
CA THR A 622 26.55 24.59 -0.43
C THR A 622 26.74 23.10 -0.76
N GLY A 623 27.97 22.71 -1.04
CA GLY A 623 28.30 21.32 -1.34
C GLY A 623 29.79 21.13 -1.62
N LYS A 624 30.17 19.95 -2.05
CA LYS A 624 31.53 19.64 -2.47
C LYS A 624 31.51 19.02 -3.87
N PRO A 625 32.42 19.43 -4.76
CA PRO A 625 32.64 18.74 -6.02
C PRO A 625 32.97 17.26 -5.77
N GLN A 626 32.47 16.41 -6.63
CA GLN A 626 32.74 14.98 -6.60
C GLN A 626 32.62 14.35 -7.99
N GLN A 627 33.34 13.25 -8.23
CA GLN A 627 33.21 12.44 -9.44
C GLN A 627 32.26 11.28 -9.16
N GLY A 628 31.28 11.08 -10.04
CA GLY A 628 30.31 9.98 -10.00
C GLY A 628 30.14 9.30 -11.35
N ARG A 629 29.12 8.47 -11.48
CA ARG A 629 28.83 7.66 -12.68
C ARG A 629 28.00 8.39 -13.74
N ILE A 630 27.28 9.45 -13.34
CA ILE A 630 26.41 10.24 -14.20
C ILE A 630 26.55 11.73 -13.84
N THR A 631 26.52 12.63 -14.82
CA THR A 631 26.54 14.07 -14.54
C THR A 631 25.21 14.53 -13.94
N LEU A 632 25.22 15.61 -13.15
CA LEU A 632 24.02 16.20 -12.56
C LEU A 632 22.97 16.53 -13.62
N ASN A 633 23.36 17.20 -14.68
CA ASN A 633 22.45 17.59 -15.76
C ASN A 633 21.86 16.38 -16.49
N GLU A 634 22.67 15.36 -16.75
CA GLU A 634 22.20 14.13 -17.39
C GLU A 634 21.20 13.40 -16.48
N PHE A 635 21.48 13.25 -15.18
CA PHE A 635 20.59 12.60 -14.24
C PHE A 635 19.22 13.30 -14.15
N LEU A 636 19.20 14.63 -14.08
CA LEU A 636 17.98 15.43 -14.02
C LEU A 636 17.20 15.41 -15.34
N THR A 637 17.90 15.35 -16.48
CA THR A 637 17.27 15.28 -17.82
C THR A 637 16.68 13.91 -18.09
N VAL A 638 17.41 12.84 -17.75
CA VAL A 638 16.97 11.45 -17.89
C VAL A 638 15.87 11.12 -16.88
N GLY A 639 16.00 11.62 -15.65
CA GLY A 639 15.06 11.45 -14.53
C GLY A 639 15.23 10.17 -13.75
N LYS A 640 16.24 9.36 -14.06
CA LYS A 640 16.59 8.15 -13.29
C LYS A 640 18.04 7.77 -13.49
N TYR A 641 18.54 7.01 -12.51
CA TYR A 641 19.68 6.14 -12.73
C TYR A 641 19.28 4.72 -12.41
N GLN A 642 19.63 3.79 -13.28
CA GLN A 642 19.37 2.36 -13.13
C GLN A 642 20.66 1.58 -13.30
N VAL A 643 21.01 0.75 -12.33
CA VAL A 643 22.17 -0.13 -12.38
C VAL A 643 21.98 -1.13 -13.51
N LYS A 644 22.96 -1.20 -14.41
CA LYS A 644 22.96 -2.23 -15.45
C LYS A 644 23.36 -3.56 -14.81
N ARG A 645 22.50 -4.54 -14.97
CA ARG A 645 22.67 -5.87 -14.41
C ARG A 645 22.89 -6.90 -15.53
N THR A 646 23.61 -7.94 -15.20
CA THR A 646 23.77 -9.14 -16.04
C THR A 646 23.69 -10.37 -15.14
N SER A 647 23.34 -11.51 -15.71
CA SER A 647 23.35 -12.78 -14.98
C SER A 647 24.77 -13.11 -14.50
N GLY A 648 24.93 -13.44 -13.22
CA GLY A 648 26.23 -13.76 -12.61
C GLY A 648 27.09 -12.55 -12.24
N ASP A 649 26.53 -11.34 -12.27
CA ASP A 649 27.22 -10.16 -11.74
C ASP A 649 27.40 -10.22 -10.20
N ASN A 650 28.21 -9.31 -9.65
CA ASN A 650 28.48 -9.23 -8.22
C ASN A 650 27.34 -8.63 -7.38
N TYR A 651 26.20 -8.34 -7.99
CA TYR A 651 25.03 -7.75 -7.34
C TYR A 651 23.95 -8.76 -6.98
N GLY A 652 24.20 -10.08 -7.21
CA GLY A 652 23.30 -11.17 -6.83
C GLY A 652 22.92 -11.09 -5.36
N TYR A 653 21.68 -11.51 -5.03
CA TYR A 653 21.22 -11.56 -3.66
C TYR A 653 20.32 -12.77 -3.43
N ILE A 654 20.72 -13.58 -2.47
CA ILE A 654 19.95 -14.69 -1.92
C ILE A 654 19.74 -14.39 -0.44
N ALA A 655 18.49 -14.28 -0.02
CA ALA A 655 18.15 -13.98 1.37
C ALA A 655 18.65 -15.09 2.30
N TYR A 656 19.29 -14.72 3.42
CA TYR A 656 19.80 -15.64 4.46
C TYR A 656 20.89 -16.62 4.00
N GLU A 657 21.50 -16.44 2.84
CA GLU A 657 22.48 -17.41 2.29
C GLU A 657 23.60 -17.70 3.28
N ASP A 658 24.22 -16.68 3.88
CA ASP A 658 25.32 -16.83 4.84
C ASP A 658 24.86 -17.57 6.11
N PHE A 659 23.69 -17.23 6.64
CA PHE A 659 23.11 -17.91 7.80
C PHE A 659 22.86 -19.40 7.49
N ILE A 660 22.22 -19.72 6.36
CA ILE A 660 21.89 -21.12 6.00
C ILE A 660 23.15 -21.92 5.77
N ARG A 661 24.21 -21.30 5.19
CA ARG A 661 25.53 -21.95 5.02
C ARG A 661 26.17 -22.24 6.34
N ASP A 662 26.23 -21.28 7.25
CA ASP A 662 26.86 -21.41 8.58
C ASP A 662 26.04 -20.60 9.62
N PRO A 663 25.06 -21.26 10.28
CA PRO A 663 24.23 -20.61 11.29
C PRO A 663 24.98 -20.11 12.53
N GLN A 664 26.13 -20.75 12.86
CA GLN A 664 26.92 -20.37 14.01
C GLN A 664 27.76 -19.11 13.76
N ALA A 665 28.34 -19.02 12.57
CA ALA A 665 29.11 -17.83 12.17
C ALA A 665 28.23 -16.61 11.85
N ASN A 666 26.98 -16.82 11.43
CA ASN A 666 26.04 -15.76 10.98
C ASN A 666 24.69 -15.85 11.69
N PRO A 667 24.61 -15.83 13.04
CA PRO A 667 23.38 -16.07 13.78
C PRO A 667 22.29 -15.05 13.45
N ARG A 668 21.01 -15.47 13.54
CA ARG A 668 19.88 -14.56 13.45
C ARG A 668 19.77 -13.70 14.72
N PRO A 669 19.16 -12.50 14.62
CA PRO A 669 18.97 -11.60 15.76
C PRO A 669 17.76 -12.04 16.63
N THR A 670 17.79 -13.28 17.10
CA THR A 670 16.81 -13.93 17.97
C THR A 670 17.49 -14.49 19.20
N PRO A 671 16.80 -14.77 20.31
CA PRO A 671 17.40 -15.37 21.49
C PRO A 671 18.14 -16.68 21.22
N SER A 672 17.65 -17.49 20.27
CA SER A 672 18.28 -18.77 19.87
C SER A 672 19.42 -18.61 18.85
N GLY A 673 19.60 -17.44 18.25
CA GLY A 673 20.46 -17.24 17.10
C GLY A 673 19.95 -17.91 15.80
N LYS A 674 18.76 -18.48 15.80
CA LYS A 674 18.12 -19.21 14.69
C LYS A 674 16.77 -18.62 14.32
N PHE A 675 16.09 -19.17 13.31
CA PHE A 675 14.69 -18.92 13.10
C PHE A 675 13.85 -19.57 14.20
N GLU A 676 12.85 -18.86 14.71
CA GLU A 676 12.04 -19.33 15.83
C GLU A 676 10.65 -19.77 15.37
N ILE A 677 10.44 -21.10 15.28
CA ILE A 677 9.10 -21.70 15.15
C ILE A 677 8.39 -21.62 16.49
N TYR A 678 9.09 -21.90 17.60
CA TYR A 678 8.65 -21.55 18.96
C TYR A 678 9.25 -20.19 19.31
N CYS A 679 8.42 -19.16 19.43
CA CYS A 679 8.87 -17.78 19.59
C CYS A 679 8.27 -17.16 20.85
N GLN A 680 8.99 -17.21 21.96
CA GLN A 680 8.57 -16.65 23.23
C GLN A 680 8.50 -15.11 23.19
N THR A 681 9.38 -14.45 22.45
CA THR A 681 9.39 -12.98 22.33
C THR A 681 8.14 -12.46 21.63
N LEU A 682 7.51 -13.26 20.77
CA LEU A 682 6.23 -12.92 20.14
C LEU A 682 5.11 -12.85 21.19
N VAL A 683 5.07 -13.84 22.11
CA VAL A 683 4.11 -13.89 23.22
C VAL A 683 4.26 -12.67 24.12
N GLU A 684 5.50 -12.39 24.55
CA GLU A 684 5.81 -11.27 25.43
C GLU A 684 5.40 -9.93 24.82
N LYS A 685 5.64 -9.75 23.52
CA LYS A 685 5.23 -8.52 22.83
C LYS A 685 3.73 -8.39 22.63
N ALA A 686 3.02 -9.50 22.45
CA ALA A 686 1.57 -9.49 22.42
C ALA A 686 0.97 -9.16 23.80
N ASP A 687 1.56 -9.70 24.87
CA ASP A 687 1.15 -9.38 26.25
C ASP A 687 1.40 -7.88 26.57
N GLU A 688 2.52 -7.29 26.11
CA GLU A 688 2.76 -5.85 26.22
C GLU A 688 1.68 -5.01 25.49
N CYS A 689 1.20 -5.48 24.34
CA CYS A 689 0.11 -4.84 23.61
C CYS A 689 -1.25 -5.05 24.32
N GLY A 690 -1.48 -6.23 24.87
CA GLY A 690 -2.61 -6.55 25.73
C GLY A 690 -3.97 -6.65 25.04
N TRP A 691 -4.02 -6.91 23.73
CA TRP A 691 -5.28 -7.18 23.00
C TRP A 691 -5.55 -8.68 22.89
N THR A 692 -4.81 -9.37 22.07
CA THR A 692 -4.98 -10.80 21.84
C THR A 692 -3.71 -11.52 22.29
N LYS A 693 -3.87 -12.52 23.16
CA LYS A 693 -2.76 -13.41 23.51
C LYS A 693 -2.36 -14.24 22.29
N LEU A 694 -1.09 -14.34 22.05
CA LEU A 694 -0.53 -15.17 20.99
C LEU A 694 0.14 -16.40 21.61
N PRO A 695 -0.01 -17.58 21.02
CA PRO A 695 0.77 -18.75 21.39
C PRO A 695 2.19 -18.63 20.85
N PRO A 696 3.19 -19.31 21.43
CA PRO A 696 4.57 -19.26 20.97
C PRO A 696 4.80 -19.99 19.63
N ILE A 697 3.95 -20.93 19.26
CA ILE A 697 3.98 -21.67 17.99
C ILE A 697 2.82 -21.24 17.09
N PRO A 698 2.83 -21.52 15.78
CA PRO A 698 1.75 -21.13 14.88
C PRO A 698 0.47 -21.98 15.11
N GLU A 699 -0.21 -21.75 16.22
CA GLU A 699 -1.51 -22.34 16.49
C GLU A 699 -2.62 -21.61 15.74
N TYR A 700 -3.58 -22.37 15.21
CA TYR A 700 -4.71 -21.81 14.52
C TYR A 700 -5.69 -21.14 15.46
N ILE A 701 -5.94 -19.86 15.24
CA ILE A 701 -6.95 -19.07 15.96
C ILE A 701 -7.89 -18.49 14.91
N PRO A 702 -9.20 -18.83 14.93
CA PRO A 702 -10.17 -18.26 14.01
C PRO A 702 -10.23 -16.74 14.06
N SER A 703 -10.41 -16.09 12.92
CA SER A 703 -10.56 -14.64 12.86
C SER A 703 -11.96 -14.21 13.31
N ALA A 704 -12.07 -13.09 14.05
CA ALA A 704 -13.30 -12.58 14.63
C ALA A 704 -14.44 -12.37 13.62
N SER A 705 -14.13 -12.03 12.37
CA SER A 705 -15.07 -11.90 11.25
C SER A 705 -14.64 -12.78 10.08
N GLY A 706 -14.07 -13.96 10.37
CA GLY A 706 -13.57 -14.92 9.38
C GLY A 706 -14.64 -15.86 8.86
N TYR A 707 -14.15 -16.93 8.21
CA TYR A 707 -15.04 -17.93 7.58
C TYR A 707 -15.99 -18.59 8.57
N GLU A 708 -15.46 -19.04 9.72
CA GLU A 708 -16.25 -19.72 10.76
C GLU A 708 -17.35 -18.81 11.33
N ALA A 709 -17.06 -17.52 11.48
CA ALA A 709 -18.01 -16.51 11.94
C ALA A 709 -19.14 -16.21 10.93
N SER A 710 -19.05 -16.69 9.69
CA SER A 710 -20.15 -16.60 8.71
C SER A 710 -21.29 -17.60 8.97
N PHE A 711 -21.13 -18.45 9.96
CA PHE A 711 -22.11 -19.47 10.35
C PHE A 711 -22.70 -19.16 11.71
N SER A 712 -24.01 -19.39 11.88
CA SER A 712 -24.66 -19.46 13.18
C SER A 712 -24.33 -20.77 13.92
N ASP A 713 -24.13 -21.85 13.17
CA ASP A 713 -23.62 -23.15 13.64
C ASP A 713 -22.61 -23.70 12.62
N PHE A 714 -21.31 -23.54 12.91
CA PHE A 714 -20.26 -24.00 12.02
C PHE A 714 -20.21 -25.51 11.86
N SER A 715 -20.57 -26.26 12.90
CA SER A 715 -20.55 -27.73 12.88
C SER A 715 -21.60 -28.28 11.91
N LYS A 716 -22.76 -27.64 11.83
CA LYS A 716 -23.86 -28.01 10.92
C LYS A 716 -23.79 -27.25 9.58
N LYS A 717 -22.83 -26.32 9.41
CA LYS A 717 -22.74 -25.44 8.26
C LYS A 717 -24.01 -24.59 8.02
N GLU A 718 -24.71 -24.22 9.09
CA GLU A 718 -25.84 -23.30 9.03
C GLU A 718 -25.34 -21.86 8.97
N LYS A 719 -25.66 -21.16 7.87
CA LYS A 719 -25.21 -19.76 7.68
C LYS A 719 -25.92 -18.80 8.64
N GLY A 720 -25.15 -17.80 9.14
CA GLY A 720 -25.68 -16.70 9.93
C GLY A 720 -26.21 -15.54 9.08
N ASP A 721 -26.48 -14.43 9.73
CA ASP A 721 -27.03 -13.20 9.10
C ASP A 721 -26.15 -12.59 8.03
N TYR A 722 -24.83 -12.81 8.11
CA TYR A 722 -23.83 -12.31 7.17
C TYR A 722 -23.11 -13.48 6.48
N PRO A 723 -23.77 -14.15 5.51
CA PRO A 723 -23.32 -15.44 4.98
C PRO A 723 -22.15 -15.36 4.01
N PHE A 724 -21.80 -14.16 3.51
CA PHE A 724 -20.74 -13.96 2.54
C PHE A 724 -19.49 -13.43 3.20
N GLN A 725 -18.33 -13.95 2.79
CA GLN A 725 -17.03 -13.33 3.10
C GLN A 725 -16.70 -12.26 2.07
N ILE A 726 -16.14 -11.14 2.54
CA ILE A 726 -15.62 -10.07 1.67
C ILE A 726 -14.13 -10.30 1.43
N TYR A 727 -13.73 -10.17 0.18
CA TYR A 727 -12.37 -10.12 -0.30
C TYR A 727 -12.10 -8.72 -0.87
N ASN A 728 -11.02 -8.04 -0.43
CA ASN A 728 -10.70 -6.67 -0.85
C ASN A 728 -9.48 -6.63 -1.77
N PRO A 729 -9.62 -6.85 -3.08
CA PRO A 729 -8.48 -6.74 -3.98
C PRO A 729 -8.03 -5.28 -4.14
N HIS A 730 -6.72 -5.06 -4.24
CA HIS A 730 -6.21 -3.86 -4.87
C HIS A 730 -6.78 -3.77 -6.29
N TYR A 731 -7.01 -2.54 -6.77
CA TYR A 731 -7.72 -2.33 -8.02
C TYR A 731 -6.94 -1.43 -8.97
N LEU A 732 -7.09 -1.66 -10.26
CA LEU A 732 -6.38 -0.93 -11.30
C LEU A 732 -6.71 0.57 -11.31
N ARG A 733 -7.91 0.95 -10.88
CA ARG A 733 -8.34 2.35 -10.79
C ARG A 733 -7.53 3.17 -9.79
N ARG A 734 -7.17 2.58 -8.64
CA ARG A 734 -6.66 3.29 -7.48
C ARG A 734 -5.34 2.73 -6.98
N SER A 735 -4.61 3.56 -6.23
CA SER A 735 -3.58 3.12 -5.32
C SER A 735 -4.05 3.43 -3.89
N HIS A 736 -4.59 2.44 -3.20
CA HIS A 736 -5.43 2.63 -2.02
C HIS A 736 -6.61 3.57 -2.34
N SER A 737 -6.77 4.71 -1.65
CA SER A 737 -7.79 5.73 -1.97
C SER A 737 -7.31 6.81 -2.95
N THR A 738 -6.03 6.83 -3.30
CA THR A 738 -5.47 7.81 -4.23
C THR A 738 -5.93 7.52 -5.66
N LEU A 739 -6.30 8.54 -6.41
CA LEU A 739 -6.83 8.49 -7.79
C LEU A 739 -8.30 8.08 -7.90
N ASP A 740 -9.02 7.90 -6.79
CA ASP A 740 -10.45 7.54 -6.87
C ASP A 740 -11.27 8.59 -7.61
N ASN A 741 -10.87 9.87 -7.54
CA ASN A 741 -11.50 11.02 -8.19
C ASN A 741 -11.18 11.17 -9.68
N VAL A 742 -10.22 10.42 -10.24
CA VAL A 742 -9.74 10.64 -11.62
C VAL A 742 -10.75 10.12 -12.65
N PRO A 743 -11.33 10.98 -13.52
CA PRO A 743 -12.43 10.60 -14.43
C PRO A 743 -12.07 9.43 -15.36
N TRP A 744 -10.90 9.45 -15.97
CA TRP A 744 -10.45 8.38 -16.87
C TRP A 744 -10.41 7.01 -16.22
N LEU A 745 -9.94 6.97 -14.95
CA LEU A 745 -9.83 5.72 -14.21
C LEU A 745 -11.21 5.24 -13.76
N ARG A 746 -12.12 6.16 -13.45
CA ARG A 746 -13.52 5.87 -13.12
C ARG A 746 -14.28 5.30 -14.32
N GLU A 747 -14.06 5.86 -15.49
CA GLU A 747 -14.65 5.38 -16.73
C GLU A 747 -14.15 3.98 -17.10
N GLN A 748 -12.84 3.75 -17.01
CA GLN A 748 -12.23 2.48 -17.38
C GLN A 748 -12.53 1.36 -16.36
N TRP A 749 -12.52 1.70 -15.09
CA TRP A 749 -12.70 0.76 -13.99
C TRP A 749 -13.73 1.30 -12.97
N PRO A 750 -15.01 1.10 -13.22
CA PRO A 750 -16.06 1.39 -12.22
C PRO A 750 -15.81 0.52 -10.98
N SER A 751 -16.47 0.84 -9.86
CA SER A 751 -16.31 0.13 -8.59
C SER A 751 -17.47 -0.85 -8.36
N PRO A 752 -17.47 -2.06 -8.95
CA PRO A 752 -18.52 -3.05 -8.71
C PRO A 752 -18.24 -3.86 -7.44
N ILE A 753 -19.24 -4.64 -7.05
CA ILE A 753 -19.05 -5.86 -6.27
C ILE A 753 -18.98 -7.04 -7.25
N TYR A 754 -17.95 -7.87 -7.11
CA TYR A 754 -17.82 -9.11 -7.88
C TYR A 754 -18.57 -10.21 -7.15
N ILE A 755 -19.49 -10.88 -7.83
CA ILE A 755 -20.34 -11.93 -7.28
C ILE A 755 -20.22 -13.17 -8.16
N ASN A 756 -20.03 -14.36 -7.56
CA ASN A 756 -20.05 -15.61 -8.32
C ASN A 756 -21.40 -15.82 -9.00
N ALA A 757 -21.39 -16.35 -10.23
CA ALA A 757 -22.59 -16.55 -11.03
C ALA A 757 -23.64 -17.46 -10.38
N SER A 758 -23.22 -18.46 -9.59
CA SER A 758 -24.14 -19.33 -8.85
C SER A 758 -24.84 -18.59 -7.69
N ASP A 759 -24.08 -17.73 -6.98
CA ASP A 759 -24.63 -16.90 -5.89
C ASP A 759 -25.57 -15.83 -6.44
N ALA A 760 -25.16 -15.14 -7.52
CA ALA A 760 -25.99 -14.16 -8.19
C ALA A 760 -27.32 -14.77 -8.66
N LYS A 761 -27.29 -15.97 -9.24
CA LYS A 761 -28.49 -16.71 -9.64
C LYS A 761 -29.38 -17.02 -8.43
N ARG A 762 -28.82 -17.51 -7.35
CA ARG A 762 -29.55 -17.83 -6.10
C ARG A 762 -30.22 -16.58 -5.49
N LEU A 763 -29.53 -15.45 -5.52
CA LEU A 763 -30.05 -14.15 -5.03
C LEU A 763 -30.95 -13.43 -6.04
N GLY A 764 -31.09 -13.96 -7.26
CA GLY A 764 -31.84 -13.32 -8.34
C GLY A 764 -31.20 -12.04 -8.87
N ILE A 765 -29.91 -11.81 -8.63
CA ILE A 765 -29.16 -10.62 -9.03
C ILE A 765 -28.62 -10.81 -10.47
N LYS A 766 -28.80 -9.79 -11.31
CA LYS A 766 -28.26 -9.75 -12.67
C LYS A 766 -27.01 -8.89 -12.74
N HIS A 767 -26.18 -9.15 -13.75
CA HIS A 767 -25.03 -8.31 -14.05
C HIS A 767 -25.45 -6.84 -14.27
N GLY A 768 -24.80 -5.90 -13.60
CA GLY A 768 -25.09 -4.48 -13.65
C GLY A 768 -26.21 -3.99 -12.71
N GLU A 769 -27.00 -4.87 -12.09
CA GLU A 769 -27.98 -4.45 -11.07
C GLU A 769 -27.27 -3.89 -9.84
N THR A 770 -27.85 -2.85 -9.25
CA THR A 770 -27.37 -2.32 -7.97
C THR A 770 -27.79 -3.24 -6.82
N VAL A 771 -26.86 -3.46 -5.89
CA VAL A 771 -27.09 -4.24 -4.68
C VAL A 771 -26.75 -3.44 -3.43
N LEU A 772 -27.51 -3.69 -2.36
CA LEU A 772 -27.22 -3.26 -1.01
C LEU A 772 -26.36 -4.31 -0.35
N ILE A 773 -25.24 -3.87 0.23
CA ILE A 773 -24.29 -4.72 0.96
C ILE A 773 -24.29 -4.25 2.41
N THR A 774 -24.59 -5.15 3.32
CA THR A 774 -24.74 -4.86 4.75
C THR A 774 -23.75 -5.70 5.57
N SER A 775 -23.04 -5.07 6.49
CA SER A 775 -22.25 -5.71 7.54
C SER A 775 -22.70 -5.20 8.91
N PRO A 776 -22.20 -5.78 10.03
CA PRO A 776 -22.50 -5.23 11.36
C PRO A 776 -22.05 -3.77 11.53
N GLN A 777 -21.09 -3.29 10.75
CA GLN A 777 -20.50 -1.95 10.85
C GLN A 777 -21.22 -0.90 10.00
N GLY A 778 -21.86 -1.29 8.90
CA GLY A 778 -22.52 -0.33 8.03
C GLY A 778 -23.11 -0.91 6.76
N LYS A 779 -23.52 -0.01 5.87
CA LYS A 779 -24.20 -0.33 4.62
C LYS A 779 -23.63 0.45 3.47
N ILE A 780 -23.46 -0.21 2.34
CA ILE A 780 -23.01 0.41 1.08
C ILE A 780 -23.83 -0.09 -0.09
N VAL A 781 -23.77 0.61 -1.21
CA VAL A 781 -24.38 0.17 -2.47
C VAL A 781 -23.33 0.14 -3.58
N ARG A 782 -23.39 -0.90 -4.43
CA ARG A 782 -22.55 -1.03 -5.63
C ARG A 782 -23.26 -1.75 -6.76
N PRO A 783 -22.89 -1.52 -8.04
CA PRO A 783 -23.36 -2.37 -9.14
C PRO A 783 -22.70 -3.74 -9.07
N ALA A 784 -23.48 -4.79 -9.36
CA ALA A 784 -22.98 -6.17 -9.37
C ALA A 784 -22.24 -6.51 -10.68
N LEU A 785 -21.04 -7.06 -10.56
CA LEU A 785 -20.32 -7.73 -11.65
C LEU A 785 -20.40 -9.23 -11.40
N VAL A 786 -21.28 -9.91 -12.15
CA VAL A 786 -21.45 -11.36 -12.06
C VAL A 786 -20.34 -12.04 -12.87
N THR A 787 -19.63 -12.98 -12.23
CA THR A 787 -18.43 -13.62 -12.83
C THR A 787 -18.29 -15.09 -12.39
N GLN A 788 -17.56 -15.88 -13.17
CA GLN A 788 -17.13 -17.25 -12.82
C GLN A 788 -15.78 -17.30 -12.11
N THR A 789 -15.05 -16.16 -12.07
CA THR A 789 -13.68 -16.10 -11.53
C THR A 789 -13.63 -15.94 -10.01
N MET A 790 -14.76 -15.92 -9.33
CA MET A 790 -14.87 -15.85 -7.87
C MET A 790 -15.27 -17.19 -7.28
N LYS A 791 -14.72 -17.55 -6.11
CA LYS A 791 -15.20 -18.67 -5.31
C LYS A 791 -16.64 -18.39 -4.86
N PRO A 792 -17.58 -19.39 -4.94
CA PRO A 792 -18.91 -19.25 -4.35
C PRO A 792 -18.87 -18.96 -2.84
N GLY A 793 -19.79 -18.12 -2.35
CA GLY A 793 -19.84 -17.67 -0.96
C GLY A 793 -18.86 -16.56 -0.59
N VAL A 794 -18.03 -16.12 -1.58
CA VAL A 794 -17.10 -14.99 -1.45
C VAL A 794 -17.45 -13.91 -2.45
N VAL A 795 -17.39 -12.65 -2.03
CA VAL A 795 -17.56 -11.49 -2.90
C VAL A 795 -16.37 -10.59 -2.84
N ALA A 796 -16.04 -9.94 -3.96
CA ALA A 796 -14.93 -9.01 -3.98
C ALA A 796 -15.40 -7.55 -4.06
N LEU A 797 -14.87 -6.73 -3.17
CA LEU A 797 -15.04 -5.28 -3.16
C LEU A 797 -13.71 -4.59 -3.47
N PRO A 798 -13.52 -4.02 -4.67
CA PRO A 798 -12.34 -3.23 -4.97
C PRO A 798 -12.07 -2.16 -3.93
N HIS A 799 -10.88 -2.19 -3.35
CA HIS A 799 -10.45 -1.39 -2.22
C HIS A 799 -10.32 0.11 -2.54
N GLY A 800 -10.72 0.97 -1.58
CA GLY A 800 -10.29 2.38 -1.51
C GLY A 800 -11.23 3.43 -2.12
N SER A 801 -12.52 3.16 -2.31
CA SER A 801 -13.50 4.19 -2.68
C SER A 801 -13.61 5.27 -1.60
N TRP A 802 -13.76 6.53 -1.99
CA TRP A 802 -14.10 7.61 -1.05
C TRP A 802 -15.54 7.47 -0.58
N THR A 803 -15.83 7.98 0.61
CA THR A 803 -17.20 7.92 1.15
C THR A 803 -18.11 9.01 0.61
N ASN A 804 -19.40 8.67 0.49
CA ASN A 804 -20.49 9.61 0.28
C ASN A 804 -21.74 9.08 1.00
N VAL A 805 -21.82 9.35 2.30
CA VAL A 805 -22.90 8.86 3.15
C VAL A 805 -24.17 9.67 2.91
N ASP A 806 -25.28 9.01 2.59
CA ASP A 806 -26.59 9.61 2.60
C ASP A 806 -27.06 9.84 4.03
N GLU A 807 -27.26 11.09 4.40
CA GLU A 807 -27.60 11.51 5.76
C GLU A 807 -28.96 10.97 6.28
N LYS A 808 -29.86 10.60 5.38
CA LYS A 808 -31.19 10.07 5.77
C LYS A 808 -31.15 8.58 6.10
N THR A 809 -30.38 7.83 5.34
CA THR A 809 -30.36 6.38 5.41
C THR A 809 -29.12 5.84 6.12
N GLY A 810 -28.07 6.65 6.25
CA GLY A 810 -26.75 6.22 6.73
C GLY A 810 -26.01 5.29 5.76
N ILE A 811 -26.50 5.15 4.52
CA ILE A 811 -25.89 4.28 3.51
C ILE A 811 -24.81 5.04 2.77
N ASP A 812 -23.63 4.43 2.62
CA ASP A 812 -22.59 5.01 1.78
C ASP A 812 -22.85 4.72 0.30
N MET A 813 -23.30 5.76 -0.41
CA MET A 813 -23.66 5.71 -1.82
C MET A 813 -22.44 5.65 -2.76
N ALA A 814 -21.23 5.96 -2.27
CA ALA A 814 -19.99 5.77 -3.03
C ALA A 814 -19.41 4.37 -2.88
N GLY A 815 -19.91 3.61 -1.93
CA GLY A 815 -19.56 2.22 -1.74
C GLY A 815 -18.14 2.01 -1.21
N ALA A 816 -17.69 2.79 -0.21
CA ALA A 816 -16.41 2.58 0.42
C ALA A 816 -16.38 1.27 1.21
N ASP A 817 -15.48 0.38 0.86
CA ASP A 817 -15.30 -0.92 1.51
C ASP A 817 -15.00 -0.79 3.01
N ASN A 818 -14.27 0.24 3.43
CA ASN A 818 -13.97 0.49 4.85
C ASN A 818 -15.19 0.84 5.71
N THR A 819 -16.34 1.14 5.11
CA THR A 819 -17.62 1.27 5.82
C THR A 819 -18.06 -0.07 6.44
N LEU A 820 -17.66 -1.18 5.83
CA LEU A 820 -18.06 -2.54 6.23
C LEU A 820 -17.03 -3.23 7.13
N THR A 821 -15.84 -2.64 7.32
CA THR A 821 -14.72 -3.29 8.01
C THR A 821 -14.84 -3.18 9.52
N ILE A 822 -14.43 -4.23 10.22
CA ILE A 822 -14.29 -4.24 11.67
C ILE A 822 -12.97 -3.56 12.09
N GLN A 823 -12.99 -2.80 13.17
CA GLN A 823 -11.81 -2.17 13.76
C GLN A 823 -11.29 -3.05 14.91
N VAL A 824 -10.40 -3.99 14.58
CA VAL A 824 -9.84 -4.95 15.53
C VAL A 824 -8.31 -4.95 15.40
N PRO A 825 -7.57 -4.66 16.48
CA PRO A 825 -6.12 -4.87 16.52
C PRO A 825 -5.78 -6.35 16.56
N THR A 826 -4.69 -6.76 15.93
CA THR A 826 -4.09 -8.08 16.13
C THR A 826 -3.28 -8.12 17.43
N GLY A 827 -2.67 -9.25 17.77
CA GLY A 827 -1.86 -9.40 18.97
C GLY A 827 -0.75 -8.36 19.08
N LEU A 828 -0.05 -8.04 18.00
CA LEU A 828 1.01 -7.03 17.95
C LEU A 828 0.52 -5.63 17.52
N GLY A 829 -0.79 -5.39 17.49
CA GLY A 829 -1.37 -4.07 17.22
C GLY A 829 -1.41 -3.69 15.75
N THR A 830 -1.26 -4.61 14.83
CA THR A 830 -1.56 -4.38 13.41
C THR A 830 -3.05 -4.49 13.13
N SER A 831 -3.52 -4.11 11.95
CA SER A 831 -4.96 -4.09 11.67
C SER A 831 -5.41 -5.35 10.93
N GLY A 832 -6.44 -5.99 11.49
CA GLY A 832 -7.09 -7.18 10.93
C GLY A 832 -8.25 -6.89 9.96
N TRP A 833 -8.17 -5.85 9.16
CA TRP A 833 -9.26 -5.32 8.37
C TRP A 833 -9.72 -6.18 7.16
N ASN A 834 -8.97 -7.20 6.76
CA ASN A 834 -9.35 -8.12 5.66
C ASN A 834 -10.34 -9.22 6.08
N THR A 835 -10.70 -9.31 7.36
CA THR A 835 -11.73 -10.22 7.83
C THR A 835 -13.05 -9.47 7.93
N MET A 836 -13.95 -9.74 6.98
CA MET A 836 -15.26 -9.08 6.87
C MET A 836 -16.32 -10.03 6.38
N LEU A 837 -17.51 -9.85 6.91
CA LEU A 837 -18.70 -10.59 6.52
C LEU A 837 -19.80 -9.64 6.07
N CYS A 838 -20.64 -10.07 5.12
CA CYS A 838 -21.78 -9.28 4.68
C CYS A 838 -22.99 -10.13 4.28
N ASN A 839 -24.13 -9.46 4.22
CA ASN A 839 -25.31 -9.87 3.46
C ASN A 839 -25.43 -9.02 2.19
N ILE A 840 -26.08 -9.56 1.17
CA ILE A 840 -26.27 -8.91 -0.14
C ILE A 840 -27.74 -9.04 -0.55
N GLU A 841 -28.34 -7.91 -0.89
CA GLU A 841 -29.72 -7.82 -1.32
C GLU A 841 -29.83 -6.93 -2.55
N LYS A 842 -30.91 -7.08 -3.34
CA LYS A 842 -31.22 -6.12 -4.39
C LYS A 842 -31.48 -4.74 -3.80
N TRP A 843 -30.93 -3.72 -4.44
CA TRP A 843 -31.22 -2.33 -4.10
C TRP A 843 -32.61 -1.93 -4.62
N HIS A 844 -33.46 -1.38 -3.76
CA HIS A 844 -34.79 -0.91 -4.09
C HIS A 844 -34.96 0.62 -3.97
N GLY A 845 -33.85 1.34 -3.72
CA GLY A 845 -33.83 2.79 -3.70
C GLY A 845 -33.62 3.40 -5.07
N ASP A 846 -33.25 4.69 -5.10
CA ASP A 846 -32.99 5.43 -6.32
C ASP A 846 -31.86 4.79 -7.14
N GLN A 847 -31.97 4.92 -8.47
CA GLN A 847 -30.93 4.42 -9.38
C GLN A 847 -29.61 5.16 -9.13
N LEU A 848 -28.53 4.39 -8.95
CA LEU A 848 -27.20 4.99 -8.82
C LEU A 848 -26.79 5.71 -10.10
N VAL A 849 -26.25 6.90 -9.93
CA VAL A 849 -25.56 7.59 -11.01
C VAL A 849 -24.36 6.75 -11.45
N PRO A 850 -24.17 6.49 -12.75
CA PRO A 850 -23.01 5.75 -13.23
C PRO A 850 -21.72 6.38 -12.69
N ASP A 851 -20.81 5.56 -12.25
CA ASP A 851 -19.56 6.00 -11.60
C ASP A 851 -18.75 6.98 -12.47
N ALA A 852 -18.73 6.74 -13.80
CA ALA A 852 -18.09 7.63 -14.76
C ALA A 852 -18.79 8.99 -14.91
N ALA A 853 -20.07 9.09 -14.58
CA ALA A 853 -20.87 10.31 -14.69
C ALA A 853 -20.88 11.15 -13.40
N ILE A 854 -20.32 10.63 -12.29
CA ILE A 854 -20.25 11.38 -11.03
C ILE A 854 -19.40 12.64 -11.24
N PRO A 855 -19.92 13.83 -10.93
CA PRO A 855 -19.20 15.07 -11.12
C PRO A 855 -17.88 15.08 -10.33
N GLN A 856 -16.80 15.39 -11.00
CA GLN A 856 -15.48 15.59 -10.40
C GLN A 856 -15.35 17.05 -9.99
N ARG A 857 -16.09 17.46 -8.99
CA ARG A 857 -16.15 18.85 -8.60
C ARG A 857 -15.74 19.05 -7.15
N ILE A 858 -15.14 20.20 -6.93
CA ILE A 858 -14.97 20.74 -5.59
C ILE A 858 -16.36 21.03 -5.05
N ILE A 859 -16.61 20.50 -3.90
CA ILE A 859 -17.91 20.61 -3.22
C ILE A 859 -17.97 21.91 -2.39
N PHE A 860 -16.88 22.65 -2.36
CA PHE A 860 -16.71 23.86 -1.55
C PHE A 860 -17.23 25.10 -2.24
#